data_fc0222ce0c80b162bd1dafbbd7151c6c
#
_entry.id   fc0222ce0c80b162bd1dafbbd7151c6c
#
_cell.length_a   1.000
_cell.length_b   1.000
_cell.length_c   1.000
_cell.angle_alpha   90.00
_cell.angle_beta   90.00
_cell.angle_gamma   90.00
#
_symmetry.space_group_name_H-M   'P 1'
#
loop_
_entity.id
_entity.type
_entity.pdbx_description
1 polymer ?
#
loop_
_entity_poly.entity_id
_entity_poly.type
_entity_poly.pdbx_seq_one_letter_code
_entity_poly.pdbx_strand_id
1 'polypeptide(L)'
;MPAFVKNSEAIDPGLEAWIKTHAAIKPLSELTSQEVLQRVADKDAVTRALILLEYDERRTARGRASNKSKTKYDKELDETIAKLRGRLPELISKELEKSSSDNLYLLQHLFMTWRDIDKDSAEKSELGSKIFQSGQTLNCATKNWSLESVSKEKVSKMTSEEIVAAIKVASSYQSTVHRRRYLESLASVIPEEKRGEASATLRPLVQDIPTMFQRFPWLQDKESKDLPQSLIFADAMRAVRRKQCREAETAFERLLKESKSKIQPETALDVGSDIDRCFRAERRMSSAEFWRRVSPLMQERFGTIGSLWVKVRLGYLKWAGNDTVESEKIFSDLLKSTSGSKEYRSIEAKAMYYLGKVAEDQNDLVLANKHLAEYVLKFPEEEDFEFAFNSLVVNFAAQKKWQEVITPIERYLAQQSLVHMDRRPVSVMAFSLFWLGRAKLETGHADMAMELWRRLAAEYYSTFYGAMGHYLLEQSSGNSYAIEPARTTGFDYEKIESTLSKQNKLASRLSISFLRLGLMQHARCEADEVVAGSTDEHDTLLARTMLLHASGSWLDAIKIYDSIPRSVRNGLPIGFERVLFPRKYDDLVKIRAAKLGVDPDFVFALMRQESVFAENALSPVGAMGLMQLMPSTARLELGKLSSDYINAAQRAELSQTLANQSALRDPEINVTLGVHHLWRLMQTYRSPVFALTAYNAGPAPTEKWQKAIATDDWLTFIERIPYKETRAYVKLILRNYFYYKRWYNHPDGKRQIHIDSVMDGVVDLAKSPPLAENN
;
A
#
# COMPACT_ATOMS: atom_id res chain seq x y z
N MET A 1 -43.29 -14.80 -5.66
CA MET A 1 -41.97 -14.49 -6.23
C MET A 1 -42.03 -13.08 -6.80
N PRO A 2 -41.38 -12.07 -6.22
CA PRO A 2 -41.29 -10.77 -6.84
C PRO A 2 -40.42 -10.88 -8.08
N ALA A 3 -40.85 -10.25 -9.17
CA ALA A 3 -40.14 -10.17 -10.42
C ALA A 3 -38.77 -9.48 -10.19
N PHE A 4 -37.70 -10.22 -10.30
CA PHE A 4 -36.35 -9.67 -10.30
C PHE A 4 -36.15 -8.86 -11.57
N VAL A 5 -36.01 -7.55 -11.43
CA VAL A 5 -35.66 -6.64 -12.48
C VAL A 5 -34.29 -7.05 -13.00
N LYS A 6 -34.20 -7.34 -14.31
CA LYS A 6 -32.93 -7.48 -15.04
C LYS A 6 -32.25 -6.12 -15.08
N ASN A 7 -31.56 -5.74 -14.05
CA ASN A 7 -30.65 -4.59 -14.10
C ASN A 7 -29.32 -5.05 -14.67
N SER A 8 -28.93 -4.46 -15.78
CA SER A 8 -27.64 -4.63 -16.40
C SER A 8 -26.53 -4.28 -15.41
N GLU A 9 -25.56 -5.16 -15.24
CA GLU A 9 -24.34 -4.95 -14.42
C GLU A 9 -23.38 -3.87 -15.00
N ALA A 10 -23.90 -2.90 -15.72
CA ALA A 10 -23.09 -1.81 -16.27
C ALA A 10 -22.63 -0.88 -15.14
N ILE A 11 -21.35 -0.46 -15.21
CA ILE A 11 -20.82 0.61 -14.37
C ILE A 11 -21.79 1.79 -14.45
N ASP A 12 -22.04 2.42 -13.31
CA ASP A 12 -22.90 3.60 -13.26
C ASP A 12 -22.46 4.64 -14.30
N PRO A 13 -23.36 5.10 -15.19
CA PRO A 13 -23.01 5.99 -16.30
C PRO A 13 -22.39 7.32 -15.84
N GLY A 14 -22.80 7.87 -14.72
CA GLY A 14 -22.25 9.11 -14.16
C GLY A 14 -20.82 8.91 -13.66
N LEU A 15 -20.56 7.78 -12.99
CA LEU A 15 -19.24 7.39 -12.54
C LEU A 15 -18.31 7.12 -13.73
N GLU A 16 -18.77 6.39 -14.76
CA GLU A 16 -18.02 6.14 -15.99
C GLU A 16 -17.65 7.45 -16.71
N ALA A 17 -18.60 8.36 -16.83
CA ALA A 17 -18.39 9.67 -17.44
C ALA A 17 -17.36 10.48 -16.64
N TRP A 18 -17.46 10.48 -15.32
CA TRP A 18 -16.50 11.19 -14.47
C TRP A 18 -15.09 10.61 -14.60
N ILE A 19 -14.94 9.28 -14.57
CA ILE A 19 -13.65 8.61 -14.74
C ILE A 19 -13.05 8.93 -16.11
N LYS A 20 -13.83 8.83 -17.20
CA LYS A 20 -13.37 9.17 -18.56
C LYS A 20 -12.94 10.62 -18.68
N THR A 21 -13.65 11.53 -18.04
CA THR A 21 -13.38 12.97 -18.13
C THR A 21 -12.15 13.40 -17.32
N HIS A 22 -11.90 12.77 -16.17
CA HIS A 22 -10.91 13.27 -15.22
C HIS A 22 -9.73 12.31 -14.97
N ALA A 23 -9.97 10.99 -14.93
CA ALA A 23 -8.92 10.00 -14.66
C ALA A 23 -8.24 9.45 -15.93
N ALA A 24 -8.88 9.57 -17.10
CA ALA A 24 -8.32 9.10 -18.37
C ALA A 24 -7.44 10.15 -19.08
N ILE A 25 -7.24 11.33 -18.50
CA ILE A 25 -6.38 12.36 -19.08
C ILE A 25 -4.93 11.88 -19.02
N LYS A 26 -4.30 11.81 -20.19
CA LYS A 26 -2.89 11.42 -20.30
C LYS A 26 -2.01 12.43 -19.56
N PRO A 27 -1.23 12.00 -18.54
CA PRO A 27 -0.34 12.88 -17.79
C PRO A 27 0.70 13.53 -18.70
N LEU A 28 1.18 14.74 -18.38
CA LEU A 28 2.26 15.40 -19.13
C LEU A 28 3.49 14.51 -19.26
N SER A 29 3.79 13.74 -18.24
CA SER A 29 4.92 12.81 -18.24
C SER A 29 4.85 11.72 -19.33
N GLU A 30 3.70 11.47 -19.90
CA GLU A 30 3.47 10.43 -20.91
C GLU A 30 3.29 11.01 -22.32
N LEU A 31 3.34 12.35 -22.46
CA LEU A 31 3.21 13.03 -23.74
C LEU A 31 4.53 13.11 -24.50
N THR A 32 4.43 13.07 -25.82
CA THR A 32 5.52 13.48 -26.72
C THR A 32 5.64 15.00 -26.80
N SER A 33 6.79 15.50 -27.24
CA SER A 33 7.00 16.93 -27.44
C SER A 33 5.98 17.57 -28.40
N GLN A 34 5.56 16.83 -29.42
CA GLN A 34 4.50 17.26 -30.35
C GLN A 34 3.15 17.40 -29.65
N GLU A 35 2.75 16.39 -28.85
CA GLU A 35 1.49 16.43 -28.10
C GLU A 35 1.46 17.58 -27.07
N VAL A 36 2.60 17.89 -26.44
CA VAL A 36 2.71 19.03 -25.52
C VAL A 36 2.53 20.35 -26.25
N LEU A 37 3.22 20.55 -27.37
CA LEU A 37 3.07 21.77 -28.19
C LEU A 37 1.62 21.97 -28.65
N GLN A 38 0.94 20.91 -29.06
CA GLN A 38 -0.49 20.94 -29.40
C GLN A 38 -1.36 21.31 -28.18
N ARG A 39 -1.06 20.73 -27.01
CA ARG A 39 -1.84 20.97 -25.79
C ARG A 39 -1.78 22.43 -25.31
N VAL A 40 -0.69 23.12 -25.54
CA VAL A 40 -0.51 24.52 -25.09
C VAL A 40 -0.91 25.56 -26.11
N ALA A 41 -1.22 25.19 -27.34
CA ALA A 41 -1.44 26.10 -28.46
C ALA A 41 -2.56 27.11 -28.21
N ASP A 42 -3.65 26.68 -27.59
CA ASP A 42 -4.84 27.48 -27.30
C ASP A 42 -4.94 28.00 -25.86
N LYS A 43 -3.93 27.78 -25.03
CA LYS A 43 -3.94 28.15 -23.61
C LYS A 43 -3.48 29.61 -23.39
N ASP A 44 -4.01 30.22 -22.32
CA ASP A 44 -3.51 31.50 -21.83
C ASP A 44 -2.03 31.43 -21.42
N ALA A 45 -1.41 32.57 -21.19
CA ALA A 45 0.03 32.66 -20.99
C ALA A 45 0.51 31.98 -19.72
N VAL A 46 -0.28 32.03 -18.60
CA VAL A 46 0.06 31.43 -17.32
C VAL A 46 -0.06 29.92 -17.40
N THR A 47 -1.20 29.41 -17.91
CA THR A 47 -1.45 27.99 -18.09
C THR A 47 -0.42 27.37 -19.03
N ARG A 48 -0.08 28.04 -20.13
CA ARG A 48 0.96 27.61 -21.08
C ARG A 48 2.31 27.49 -20.40
N ALA A 49 2.70 28.51 -19.62
CA ALA A 49 3.97 28.54 -18.92
C ALA A 49 4.06 27.40 -17.90
N LEU A 50 2.99 27.15 -17.12
CA LEU A 50 2.95 26.11 -16.13
C LEU A 50 3.11 24.72 -16.76
N ILE A 51 2.38 24.43 -17.84
CA ILE A 51 2.47 23.16 -18.57
C ILE A 51 3.88 22.92 -19.13
N LEU A 52 4.47 23.95 -19.77
CA LEU A 52 5.78 23.82 -20.39
C LEU A 52 6.90 23.60 -19.37
N LEU A 53 6.88 24.29 -18.24
CA LEU A 53 7.89 24.14 -17.19
C LEU A 53 7.78 22.79 -16.50
N GLU A 54 6.58 22.36 -16.17
CA GLU A 54 6.34 21.05 -15.54
C GLU A 54 6.76 19.89 -16.45
N TYR A 55 6.51 20.01 -17.76
CA TYR A 55 6.96 19.01 -18.73
C TYR A 55 8.48 18.97 -18.83
N ASP A 56 9.14 20.13 -18.87
CA ASP A 56 10.60 20.22 -19.01
C ASP A 56 11.34 19.65 -17.80
N GLU A 57 10.86 19.93 -16.60
CA GLU A 57 11.40 19.33 -15.37
C GLU A 57 11.39 17.81 -15.43
N ARG A 58 10.25 17.23 -15.81
CA ARG A 58 10.08 15.78 -15.90
C ARG A 58 10.88 15.15 -17.01
N ARG A 59 10.95 15.81 -18.17
CA ARG A 59 11.77 15.36 -19.29
C ARG A 59 13.26 15.38 -18.92
N THR A 60 13.72 16.40 -18.23
CA THR A 60 15.11 16.53 -17.78
C THR A 60 15.45 15.43 -16.75
N ALA A 61 14.53 15.12 -15.85
CA ALA A 61 14.70 14.03 -14.90
C ALA A 61 14.81 12.64 -15.59
N ARG A 62 14.09 12.43 -16.71
CA ARG A 62 14.15 11.22 -17.53
C ARG A 62 15.33 11.21 -18.52
N GLY A 63 15.66 12.34 -19.13
CA GLY A 63 16.63 12.48 -20.23
C GLY A 63 18.08 12.23 -19.84
N ARG A 64 18.39 12.19 -18.54
CA ARG A 64 19.69 11.69 -18.05
C ARG A 64 19.88 10.19 -18.29
N ALA A 65 18.84 9.49 -18.77
CA ALA A 65 18.85 8.05 -19.00
C ALA A 65 18.83 7.65 -20.50
N SER A 66 18.56 8.55 -21.46
CA SER A 66 18.45 8.15 -22.87
C SER A 66 19.24 9.07 -23.82
N ASN A 67 20.15 8.46 -24.58
CA ASN A 67 20.97 9.09 -25.64
C ASN A 67 20.24 9.08 -27.00
N LYS A 68 18.92 9.30 -27.05
CA LYS A 68 18.14 9.32 -28.29
C LYS A 68 18.36 10.62 -29.06
N SER A 69 18.49 10.53 -30.39
CA SER A 69 18.55 11.73 -31.26
C SER A 69 17.28 12.57 -31.11
N LYS A 70 17.45 13.88 -30.85
CA LYS A 70 16.34 14.83 -30.68
C LYS A 70 15.53 14.97 -31.97
N THR A 71 14.22 14.86 -31.88
CA THR A 71 13.28 15.12 -32.98
C THR A 71 13.19 16.61 -33.29
N LYS A 72 12.56 16.98 -34.43
CA LYS A 72 12.23 18.36 -34.76
C LYS A 72 11.41 19.04 -33.66
N TYR A 73 10.43 18.34 -33.12
CA TYR A 73 9.56 18.84 -32.04
C TYR A 73 10.29 19.03 -30.73
N ASP A 74 11.31 18.21 -30.42
CA ASP A 74 12.14 18.40 -29.25
C ASP A 74 12.93 19.68 -29.29
N LYS A 75 13.48 20.02 -30.46
CA LYS A 75 14.20 21.28 -30.68
C LYS A 75 13.29 22.49 -30.54
N GLU A 76 12.12 22.46 -31.18
CA GLU A 76 11.11 23.53 -31.11
C GLU A 76 10.63 23.76 -29.66
N LEU A 77 10.42 22.68 -28.93
CA LEU A 77 10.01 22.72 -27.52
C LEU A 77 11.14 23.32 -26.65
N ASP A 78 12.39 22.88 -26.84
CA ASP A 78 13.55 23.39 -26.10
C ASP A 78 13.72 24.90 -26.30
N GLU A 79 13.59 25.40 -27.54
CA GLU A 79 13.64 26.81 -27.84
C GLU A 79 12.49 27.60 -27.21
N THR A 80 11.29 27.04 -27.21
CA THR A 80 10.11 27.65 -26.62
C THR A 80 10.27 27.78 -25.10
N ILE A 81 10.75 26.73 -24.45
CA ILE A 81 10.99 26.70 -22.98
C ILE A 81 12.11 27.66 -22.60
N ALA A 82 13.21 27.72 -23.38
CA ALA A 82 14.30 28.63 -23.11
C ALA A 82 13.86 30.10 -23.19
N LYS A 83 13.06 30.44 -24.21
CA LYS A 83 12.45 31.78 -24.34
C LYS A 83 11.51 32.11 -23.19
N LEU A 84 10.71 31.13 -22.76
CA LEU A 84 9.79 31.27 -21.63
C LEU A 84 10.54 31.55 -20.33
N ARG A 85 11.59 30.79 -20.01
CA ARG A 85 12.38 30.94 -18.78
C ARG A 85 12.95 32.36 -18.64
N GLY A 86 13.47 32.94 -19.72
CA GLY A 86 13.99 34.31 -19.73
C GLY A 86 12.92 35.40 -19.50
N ARG A 87 11.64 35.09 -19.72
CA ARG A 87 10.53 36.04 -19.61
C ARG A 87 9.61 35.80 -18.42
N LEU A 88 9.88 34.81 -17.60
CA LEU A 88 9.00 34.42 -16.46
C LEU A 88 8.76 35.55 -15.45
N PRO A 89 9.80 36.35 -15.02
CA PRO A 89 9.58 37.44 -14.09
C PRO A 89 8.62 38.49 -14.66
N GLU A 90 8.79 38.85 -15.93
CA GLU A 90 7.95 39.83 -16.64
C GLU A 90 6.52 39.30 -16.81
N LEU A 91 6.37 38.06 -17.21
CA LEU A 91 5.08 37.38 -17.37
C LEU A 91 4.30 37.37 -16.04
N ILE A 92 4.92 36.91 -14.95
CA ILE A 92 4.30 36.80 -13.64
C ILE A 92 3.93 38.20 -13.13
N SER A 93 4.81 39.19 -13.25
CA SER A 93 4.52 40.55 -12.82
C SER A 93 3.32 41.15 -13.55
N LYS A 94 3.29 41.01 -14.89
CA LYS A 94 2.20 41.51 -15.73
C LYS A 94 0.85 40.84 -15.43
N GLU A 95 0.85 39.54 -15.18
CA GLU A 95 -0.38 38.81 -14.87
C GLU A 95 -0.84 39.06 -13.43
N LEU A 96 0.07 39.32 -12.50
CA LEU A 96 -0.23 39.73 -11.14
C LEU A 96 -0.97 41.10 -11.09
N GLU A 97 -0.61 42.05 -11.96
CA GLU A 97 -1.28 43.34 -12.09
C GLU A 97 -2.73 43.20 -12.61
N LYS A 98 -3.01 42.19 -13.40
CA LYS A 98 -4.35 41.91 -13.97
C LYS A 98 -5.28 41.07 -13.07
N SER A 99 -4.78 40.56 -11.96
CA SER A 99 -5.34 39.39 -11.28
C SER A 99 -6.78 39.55 -10.83
N SER A 100 -7.64 38.69 -11.43
CA SER A 100 -8.84 38.16 -10.79
C SER A 100 -8.43 37.04 -9.81
N SER A 101 -9.28 36.72 -8.81
CA SER A 101 -9.00 35.68 -7.81
C SER A 101 -8.60 34.33 -8.39
N ASP A 102 -9.13 33.95 -9.55
CA ASP A 102 -8.90 32.65 -10.18
C ASP A 102 -7.50 32.54 -10.80
N ASN A 103 -6.97 33.62 -11.38
CA ASN A 103 -5.59 33.66 -11.92
C ASN A 103 -4.54 33.61 -10.82
N LEU A 104 -4.85 34.09 -9.63
CA LEU A 104 -3.87 34.12 -8.54
C LEU A 104 -3.42 32.73 -8.12
N TYR A 105 -4.32 31.75 -8.11
CA TYR A 105 -3.98 30.35 -7.77
C TYR A 105 -3.05 29.71 -8.80
N LEU A 106 -3.30 29.96 -10.09
CA LEU A 106 -2.42 29.48 -11.16
C LEU A 106 -1.05 30.14 -11.10
N LEU A 107 -0.99 31.45 -10.79
CA LEU A 107 0.26 32.17 -10.59
C LEU A 107 1.05 31.65 -9.39
N GLN A 108 0.39 31.29 -8.29
CA GLN A 108 1.03 30.66 -7.14
C GLN A 108 1.71 29.35 -7.51
N HIS A 109 1.01 28.47 -8.25
CA HIS A 109 1.58 27.23 -8.73
C HIS A 109 2.70 27.46 -9.77
N LEU A 110 2.53 28.40 -10.68
CA LEU A 110 3.57 28.75 -11.65
C LEU A 110 4.84 29.24 -10.97
N PHE A 111 4.70 30.10 -9.96
CA PHE A 111 5.85 30.60 -9.20
C PHE A 111 6.57 29.48 -8.45
N MET A 112 5.84 28.55 -7.82
CA MET A 112 6.45 27.42 -7.15
C MET A 112 7.17 26.49 -8.13
N THR A 113 6.59 26.19 -9.27
CA THR A 113 7.25 25.40 -10.32
C THR A 113 8.50 26.09 -10.84
N TRP A 114 8.46 27.40 -11.06
CA TRP A 114 9.66 28.19 -11.46
C TRP A 114 10.75 28.11 -10.40
N ARG A 115 10.39 28.26 -9.11
CA ARG A 115 11.33 28.21 -8.00
C ARG A 115 11.98 26.83 -7.84
N ASP A 116 11.24 25.76 -8.09
CA ASP A 116 11.79 24.40 -8.06
C ASP A 116 12.84 24.17 -9.17
N ILE A 117 12.70 24.86 -10.30
CA ILE A 117 13.62 24.81 -11.44
C ILE A 117 14.81 25.75 -11.27
N ASP A 118 14.58 26.98 -10.83
CA ASP A 118 15.58 28.03 -10.67
C ASP A 118 15.30 28.88 -9.43
N LYS A 119 15.75 28.37 -8.29
CA LYS A 119 15.52 28.98 -6.99
C LYS A 119 16.10 30.38 -6.87
N ASP A 120 17.32 30.57 -7.36
CA ASP A 120 18.05 31.86 -7.21
C ASP A 120 17.36 32.97 -7.97
N SER A 121 16.92 32.74 -9.20
CA SER A 121 16.21 33.74 -10.00
C SER A 121 14.81 34.02 -9.42
N ALA A 122 14.09 33.01 -8.96
CA ALA A 122 12.77 33.19 -8.38
C ALA A 122 12.81 33.97 -7.06
N GLU A 123 13.76 33.70 -6.18
CA GLU A 123 13.92 34.40 -4.89
C GLU A 123 14.41 35.85 -5.06
N LYS A 124 15.32 36.11 -5.99
CA LYS A 124 15.79 37.48 -6.33
C LYS A 124 14.69 38.35 -6.91
N SER A 125 13.65 37.78 -7.51
CA SER A 125 12.57 38.51 -8.14
C SER A 125 11.62 39.24 -7.19
N GLU A 126 11.62 38.89 -5.88
CA GLU A 126 10.68 39.36 -4.85
C GLU A 126 9.19 39.12 -5.16
N LEU A 127 8.88 38.49 -6.30
CA LEU A 127 7.50 38.23 -6.74
C LEU A 127 6.77 37.26 -5.80
N GLY A 128 7.49 36.32 -5.20
CA GLY A 128 6.92 35.38 -4.25
C GLY A 128 6.22 36.10 -3.10
N SER A 129 6.86 37.09 -2.50
CA SER A 129 6.24 37.85 -1.42
C SER A 129 4.96 38.54 -1.84
N LYS A 130 4.92 39.12 -3.05
CA LYS A 130 3.73 39.79 -3.60
C LYS A 130 2.60 38.80 -3.91
N ILE A 131 2.92 37.62 -4.46
CA ILE A 131 1.96 36.59 -4.82
C ILE A 131 1.32 35.95 -3.57
N PHE A 132 2.09 35.76 -2.49
CA PHE A 132 1.64 35.06 -1.29
C PHE A 132 1.24 36.00 -0.14
N GLN A 133 1.47 37.32 -0.24
CA GLN A 133 1.01 38.31 0.76
C GLN A 133 -0.52 38.50 0.78
N SER A 134 -1.19 38.22 -0.31
CA SER A 134 -2.66 38.33 -0.40
C SER A 134 -3.43 37.19 0.29
N GLY A 135 -2.82 36.53 1.25
CA GLY A 135 -3.18 35.32 1.96
C GLY A 135 -4.60 35.15 2.49
N GLN A 136 -5.61 35.20 1.64
CA GLN A 136 -7.01 34.94 2.05
C GLN A 136 -7.39 33.45 2.00
N THR A 137 -6.62 32.59 1.33
CA THR A 137 -6.97 31.16 1.22
C THR A 137 -5.71 30.29 1.21
N LEU A 138 -5.59 29.40 2.20
CA LEU A 138 -4.54 28.41 2.30
C LEU A 138 -4.79 27.27 1.29
N ASN A 139 -4.33 27.42 0.05
CA ASN A 139 -4.24 26.31 -0.90
C ASN A 139 -2.89 25.57 -0.74
N CYS A 140 -2.72 24.49 -1.48
CA CYS A 140 -1.50 23.69 -1.43
C CYS A 140 -0.23 24.47 -1.80
N ALA A 141 -0.26 25.32 -2.84
CA ALA A 141 0.88 26.14 -3.24
C ALA A 141 1.28 27.13 -2.14
N THR A 142 0.30 27.78 -1.50
CA THR A 142 0.54 28.71 -0.39
C THR A 142 1.15 28.00 0.82
N LYS A 143 0.70 26.80 1.13
CA LYS A 143 1.27 25.98 2.21
C LYS A 143 2.70 25.56 1.91
N ASN A 144 2.99 25.14 0.68
CA ASN A 144 4.35 24.80 0.26
C ASN A 144 5.27 26.02 0.30
N TRP A 145 4.80 27.20 -0.14
CA TRP A 145 5.55 28.45 -0.01
C TRP A 145 5.87 28.76 1.46
N SER A 146 4.92 28.63 2.35
CA SER A 146 5.12 28.85 3.79
C SER A 146 6.18 27.92 4.37
N LEU A 147 6.20 26.64 3.93
CA LEU A 147 7.19 25.64 4.33
C LEU A 147 8.60 26.03 3.90
N GLU A 148 8.75 26.56 2.71
CA GLU A 148 10.05 26.82 2.10
C GLU A 148 10.57 28.24 2.30
N SER A 149 9.68 29.21 2.64
CA SER A 149 10.04 30.57 2.99
C SER A 149 10.68 30.72 4.38
N VAL A 150 10.79 29.62 5.13
CA VAL A 150 11.45 29.56 6.44
C VAL A 150 12.97 29.54 6.24
N SER A 151 13.55 30.68 5.85
CA SER A 151 15.00 30.80 5.78
C SER A 151 15.60 31.19 7.13
N LYS A 152 16.86 30.78 7.36
CA LYS A 152 17.60 31.12 8.58
C LYS A 152 17.69 32.64 8.79
N GLU A 153 17.89 33.38 7.72
CA GLU A 153 17.99 34.85 7.77
C GLU A 153 16.65 35.50 8.16
N LYS A 154 15.54 35.02 7.63
CA LYS A 154 14.20 35.54 7.98
C LYS A 154 13.85 35.24 9.42
N VAL A 155 14.04 33.99 9.88
CA VAL A 155 13.71 33.58 11.25
C VAL A 155 14.62 34.25 12.29
N SER A 156 15.87 34.54 11.96
CA SER A 156 16.76 35.30 12.87
C SER A 156 16.27 36.72 13.16
N LYS A 157 15.56 37.35 12.22
CA LYS A 157 14.96 38.69 12.36
C LYS A 157 13.59 38.69 13.05
N MET A 158 12.92 37.54 13.16
CA MET A 158 11.61 37.42 13.82
C MET A 158 11.72 37.54 15.34
N THR A 159 10.72 38.14 15.97
CA THR A 159 10.56 38.10 17.43
C THR A 159 10.19 36.69 17.92
N SER A 160 10.33 36.42 19.22
CA SER A 160 9.87 35.16 19.83
C SER A 160 8.37 34.92 19.57
N GLU A 161 7.57 35.97 19.69
CA GLU A 161 6.11 35.92 19.45
C GLU A 161 5.78 35.56 17.99
N GLU A 162 6.51 36.14 17.03
CA GLU A 162 6.35 35.80 15.60
C GLU A 162 6.76 34.36 15.32
N ILE A 163 7.81 33.84 15.98
CA ILE A 163 8.20 32.44 15.87
C ILE A 163 7.10 31.54 16.44
N VAL A 164 6.55 31.88 17.61
CA VAL A 164 5.43 31.15 18.22
C VAL A 164 4.19 31.19 17.32
N ALA A 165 3.90 32.31 16.68
CA ALA A 165 2.82 32.42 15.70
C ALA A 165 3.07 31.54 14.47
N ALA A 166 4.29 31.51 13.95
CA ALA A 166 4.67 30.62 12.86
C ALA A 166 4.55 29.13 13.25
N ILE A 167 4.92 28.74 14.46
CA ILE A 167 4.71 27.37 14.97
C ILE A 167 3.22 27.03 15.01
N LYS A 168 2.37 27.93 15.48
CA LYS A 168 0.91 27.71 15.55
C LYS A 168 0.27 27.55 14.18
N VAL A 169 0.83 28.14 13.11
CA VAL A 169 0.39 27.90 11.73
C VAL A 169 0.47 26.41 11.39
N ALA A 170 1.42 25.66 11.95
CA ALA A 170 1.50 24.22 11.74
C ALA A 170 0.26 23.47 12.21
N SER A 171 -0.49 24.00 13.18
CA SER A 171 -1.74 23.40 13.67
C SER A 171 -2.85 23.42 12.59
N SER A 172 -2.76 24.36 11.62
CA SER A 172 -3.69 24.44 10.50
C SER A 172 -3.39 23.47 9.37
N TYR A 173 -2.20 22.81 9.40
CA TYR A 173 -1.85 21.79 8.42
C TYR A 173 -2.58 20.48 8.75
N GLN A 174 -3.52 20.13 7.92
CA GLN A 174 -4.32 18.92 8.07
C GLN A 174 -3.54 17.66 7.66
N SER A 175 -2.60 17.79 6.71
CA SER A 175 -1.68 16.70 6.34
C SER A 175 -0.56 16.57 7.38
N THR A 176 -0.47 15.41 8.04
CA THR A 176 0.60 15.09 9.00
C THR A 176 2.00 15.18 8.38
N VAL A 177 2.12 14.85 7.08
CA VAL A 177 3.39 14.92 6.35
C VAL A 177 3.82 16.37 6.13
N HIS A 178 2.91 17.26 5.72
CA HIS A 178 3.19 18.68 5.52
C HIS A 178 3.45 19.37 6.87
N ARG A 179 2.63 19.08 7.89
CA ARG A 179 2.85 19.56 9.25
C ARG A 179 4.24 19.20 9.77
N ARG A 180 4.64 17.96 9.62
CA ARG A 180 5.97 17.49 10.01
C ARG A 180 7.09 18.21 9.29
N ARG A 181 7.05 18.31 7.95
CA ARG A 181 8.06 19.00 7.14
C ARG A 181 8.22 20.47 7.56
N TYR A 182 7.10 21.14 7.75
CA TYR A 182 7.12 22.55 8.20
C TYR A 182 7.78 22.70 9.58
N LEU A 183 7.39 21.87 10.55
CA LEU A 183 7.96 21.91 11.90
C LEU A 183 9.46 21.55 11.90
N GLU A 184 9.88 20.58 11.08
CA GLU A 184 11.30 20.23 10.91
C GLU A 184 12.10 21.40 10.30
N SER A 185 11.58 22.05 9.27
CA SER A 185 12.22 23.20 8.63
C SER A 185 12.33 24.37 9.59
N LEU A 186 11.26 24.71 10.28
CA LEU A 186 11.23 25.79 11.26
C LEU A 186 12.19 25.51 12.43
N ALA A 187 12.14 24.34 13.02
CA ALA A 187 13.01 23.95 14.13
C ALA A 187 14.50 23.98 13.76
N SER A 188 14.83 23.74 12.48
CA SER A 188 16.22 23.73 11.99
C SER A 188 16.86 25.14 11.96
N VAL A 189 16.05 26.20 11.90
CA VAL A 189 16.52 27.59 11.71
C VAL A 189 16.26 28.50 12.90
N ILE A 190 15.54 28.04 13.95
CA ILE A 190 15.30 28.84 15.17
C ILE A 190 16.63 29.12 15.88
N PRO A 191 16.99 30.40 16.11
CA PRO A 191 18.18 30.80 16.83
C PRO A 191 18.20 30.27 18.27
N GLU A 192 19.38 30.01 18.80
CA GLU A 192 19.56 29.36 20.09
C GLU A 192 18.90 30.14 21.25
N GLU A 193 19.02 31.45 21.24
CA GLU A 193 18.45 32.36 22.23
C GLU A 193 16.91 32.37 22.25
N LYS A 194 16.25 31.94 21.15
CA LYS A 194 14.78 31.91 21.01
C LYS A 194 14.18 30.53 21.18
N ARG A 195 15.02 29.49 21.41
CA ARG A 195 14.58 28.09 21.53
C ARG A 195 13.75 27.81 22.76
N GLY A 196 13.95 28.54 23.84
CA GLY A 196 13.23 28.34 25.11
C GLY A 196 11.71 28.44 24.94
N GLU A 197 11.23 29.58 24.41
CA GLU A 197 9.80 29.82 24.19
C GLU A 197 9.25 28.96 23.04
N ALA A 198 10.02 28.85 21.96
CA ALA A 198 9.65 28.01 20.81
C ALA A 198 9.47 26.53 21.20
N SER A 199 10.30 26.02 22.12
CA SER A 199 10.26 24.66 22.62
C SER A 199 8.92 24.34 23.30
N ALA A 200 8.42 25.25 24.16
CA ALA A 200 7.14 25.05 24.86
C ALA A 200 5.95 24.90 23.88
N THR A 201 5.99 25.63 22.76
CA THR A 201 4.93 25.59 21.74
C THR A 201 5.11 24.41 20.77
N LEU A 202 6.35 24.03 20.43
CA LEU A 202 6.64 22.94 19.50
C LEU A 202 6.39 21.55 20.10
N ARG A 203 6.74 21.33 21.37
CA ARG A 203 6.64 20.02 22.03
C ARG A 203 5.26 19.36 21.88
N PRO A 204 4.14 20.03 22.20
CA PRO A 204 2.82 19.42 22.05
C PRO A 204 2.49 19.01 20.61
N LEU A 205 3.01 19.75 19.62
CA LEU A 205 2.74 19.54 18.20
C LEU A 205 3.58 18.42 17.56
N VAL A 206 4.64 18.00 18.25
CA VAL A 206 5.60 17.00 17.74
C VAL A 206 5.69 15.76 18.62
N GLN A 207 4.80 15.60 19.59
CA GLN A 207 4.77 14.43 20.49
C GLN A 207 4.65 13.11 19.73
N ASP A 208 3.93 13.12 18.64
CA ASP A 208 3.73 12.00 17.71
C ASP A 208 4.86 11.86 16.65
N ILE A 209 5.89 12.71 16.71
CA ILE A 209 7.01 12.74 15.76
C ILE A 209 8.35 12.54 16.50
N PRO A 210 8.69 11.32 16.93
CA PRO A 210 9.90 11.05 17.72
C PRO A 210 11.21 11.53 17.06
N THR A 211 11.24 11.58 15.73
CA THR A 211 12.40 12.04 14.96
C THR A 211 12.73 13.51 15.20
N MET A 212 11.77 14.34 15.59
CA MET A 212 11.98 15.75 15.91
C MET A 212 12.85 15.93 17.15
N PHE A 213 12.59 15.16 18.20
CA PHE A 213 13.36 15.25 19.45
C PHE A 213 14.82 14.78 19.28
N GLN A 214 15.08 13.90 18.36
CA GLN A 214 16.43 13.42 18.06
C GLN A 214 17.21 14.40 17.17
N ARG A 215 16.53 14.95 16.17
CA ARG A 215 17.12 15.94 15.27
C ARG A 215 17.36 17.26 15.96
N PHE A 216 16.52 17.59 16.94
CA PHE A 216 16.53 18.84 17.70
C PHE A 216 16.54 18.56 19.22
N PRO A 217 17.71 18.23 19.81
CA PRO A 217 17.82 17.90 21.24
C PRO A 217 17.30 19.00 22.17
N TRP A 218 17.27 20.26 21.73
CA TRP A 218 16.75 21.37 22.48
C TRP A 218 15.21 21.33 22.69
N LEU A 219 14.51 20.46 21.96
CA LEU A 219 13.09 20.18 22.20
C LEU A 219 12.87 19.26 23.42
N GLN A 220 13.92 18.61 23.92
CA GLN A 220 13.83 17.76 25.10
C GLN A 220 13.73 18.63 26.36
N ASP A 221 13.03 18.11 27.37
CA ASP A 221 12.94 18.82 28.66
C ASP A 221 14.27 18.71 29.41
N LYS A 222 14.88 19.84 29.76
CA LYS A 222 16.15 19.86 30.50
C LYS A 222 16.00 19.31 31.94
N GLU A 223 14.77 19.30 32.48
CA GLU A 223 14.47 18.77 33.79
C GLU A 223 14.17 17.26 33.80
N SER A 224 13.83 16.69 32.66
CA SER A 224 13.62 15.24 32.50
C SER A 224 14.95 14.59 32.16
N LYS A 225 15.58 13.98 33.18
CA LYS A 225 16.77 13.13 32.96
C LYS A 225 16.47 11.87 32.12
N ASP A 226 15.20 11.58 31.83
CA ASP A 226 14.72 10.40 31.15
C ASP A 226 14.31 10.78 29.72
N LEU A 227 14.96 10.18 28.73
CA LEU A 227 14.47 10.21 27.37
C LEU A 227 13.08 9.57 27.30
N PRO A 228 12.07 10.18 26.64
CA PRO A 228 10.79 9.52 26.45
C PRO A 228 10.98 8.12 25.85
N GLN A 229 10.28 7.13 26.37
CA GLN A 229 10.32 5.73 25.89
C GLN A 229 10.15 5.63 24.38
N SER A 230 9.27 6.45 23.79
CA SER A 230 9.05 6.55 22.35
C SER A 230 10.31 6.90 21.56
N LEU A 231 11.24 7.64 22.15
CA LEU A 231 12.50 8.02 21.51
C LEU A 231 13.50 6.87 21.47
N ILE A 232 13.67 6.17 22.60
CA ILE A 232 14.57 5.00 22.65
C ILE A 232 14.08 3.90 21.73
N PHE A 233 12.77 3.66 21.73
CA PHE A 233 12.12 2.73 20.78
C PHE A 233 12.37 3.15 19.33
N ALA A 234 12.15 4.44 19.01
CA ALA A 234 12.37 4.97 17.66
C ALA A 234 13.85 4.91 17.26
N ASP A 235 14.80 5.05 18.18
CA ASP A 235 16.23 4.90 17.93
C ASP A 235 16.58 3.46 17.57
N ALA A 236 16.11 2.49 18.36
CA ALA A 236 16.31 1.07 18.06
C ALA A 236 15.76 0.72 16.69
N MET A 237 14.53 1.12 16.36
CA MET A 237 13.88 0.83 15.07
C MET A 237 14.53 1.57 13.89
N ARG A 238 15.12 2.75 14.11
CA ARG A 238 15.87 3.46 13.09
C ARG A 238 17.20 2.77 12.80
N ALA A 239 17.90 2.35 13.83
CA ALA A 239 19.15 1.63 13.71
C ALA A 239 18.93 0.30 12.95
N VAL A 240 17.83 -0.43 13.24
CA VAL A 240 17.41 -1.61 12.48
C VAL A 240 17.24 -1.28 10.99
N ARG A 241 16.47 -0.22 10.67
CA ARG A 241 16.24 0.21 9.27
C ARG A 241 17.53 0.59 8.54
N ARG A 242 18.52 1.13 9.25
CA ARG A 242 19.84 1.48 8.71
C ARG A 242 20.83 0.31 8.69
N LYS A 243 20.41 -0.87 9.11
CA LYS A 243 21.25 -2.06 9.28
C LYS A 243 22.39 -1.86 10.28
N GLN A 244 22.20 -0.96 11.25
CA GLN A 244 23.13 -0.69 12.35
C GLN A 244 22.75 -1.59 13.54
N CYS A 245 22.89 -2.90 13.41
CA CYS A 245 22.31 -3.88 14.32
C CYS A 245 22.87 -3.77 15.75
N ARG A 246 24.16 -3.42 15.93
CA ARG A 246 24.76 -3.21 17.26
C ARG A 246 24.23 -1.95 17.95
N GLU A 247 24.04 -0.87 17.21
CA GLU A 247 23.44 0.35 17.76
C GLU A 247 21.99 0.10 18.17
N ALA A 248 21.25 -0.68 17.37
CA ALA A 248 19.90 -1.11 17.70
C ALA A 248 19.87 -1.96 18.99
N GLU A 249 20.80 -2.89 19.16
CA GLU A 249 20.95 -3.71 20.36
C GLU A 249 21.25 -2.83 21.59
N THR A 250 22.21 -1.90 21.48
CA THR A 250 22.56 -0.98 22.57
C THR A 250 21.36 -0.12 23.00
N ALA A 251 20.60 0.41 22.03
CA ALA A 251 19.39 1.16 22.31
C ALA A 251 18.31 0.29 22.99
N PHE A 252 18.20 -0.98 22.58
CA PHE A 252 17.28 -1.92 23.19
C PHE A 252 17.66 -2.31 24.62
N GLU A 253 18.95 -2.60 24.85
CA GLU A 253 19.45 -2.86 26.21
C GLU A 253 19.17 -1.67 27.15
N ARG A 254 19.37 -0.45 26.66
CA ARG A 254 19.04 0.76 27.39
C ARG A 254 17.54 0.84 27.70
N LEU A 255 16.68 0.53 26.72
CA LEU A 255 15.22 0.48 26.91
C LEU A 255 14.82 -0.51 28.01
N LEU A 256 15.46 -1.67 28.07
CA LEU A 256 15.19 -2.68 29.10
C LEU A 256 15.71 -2.28 30.50
N LYS A 257 16.85 -1.57 30.59
CA LYS A 257 17.46 -1.14 31.86
C LYS A 257 16.80 0.09 32.49
N GLU A 258 16.16 0.95 31.68
CA GLU A 258 15.52 2.16 32.20
C GLU A 258 14.22 1.84 32.94
N SER A 259 14.24 1.99 34.27
CA SER A 259 13.18 1.56 35.20
C SER A 259 11.83 2.25 35.02
N LYS A 260 11.79 3.46 34.43
CA LYS A 260 10.58 4.28 34.28
C LYS A 260 9.79 4.00 32.96
N SER A 261 10.29 3.17 32.06
CA SER A 261 9.58 2.86 30.84
C SER A 261 8.36 1.96 31.13
N LYS A 262 7.19 2.29 30.56
CA LYS A 262 5.95 1.48 30.65
C LYS A 262 5.84 0.45 29.52
N ILE A 263 7.00 -0.02 28.99
CA ILE A 263 6.99 -1.02 27.92
C ILE A 263 6.41 -2.35 28.42
N GLN A 264 5.58 -2.97 27.61
CA GLN A 264 5.05 -4.30 27.89
C GLN A 264 6.05 -5.37 27.42
N PRO A 265 6.07 -6.56 28.06
CA PRO A 265 6.98 -7.65 27.69
C PRO A 265 6.84 -8.08 26.22
N GLU A 266 5.63 -8.10 25.69
CA GLU A 266 5.34 -8.41 24.28
C GLU A 266 5.98 -7.41 23.33
N THR A 267 5.80 -6.11 23.60
CA THR A 267 6.42 -5.05 22.79
C THR A 267 7.95 -5.13 22.84
N ALA A 268 8.53 -5.43 24.00
CA ALA A 268 9.96 -5.64 24.12
C ALA A 268 10.43 -6.86 23.28
N LEU A 269 9.66 -7.94 23.28
CA LEU A 269 9.93 -9.12 22.46
C LEU A 269 9.93 -8.80 20.97
N ASP A 270 8.98 -7.98 20.49
CA ASP A 270 8.87 -7.58 19.09
C ASP A 270 10.09 -6.76 18.66
N VAL A 271 10.50 -5.78 19.45
CA VAL A 271 11.72 -4.99 19.21
C VAL A 271 12.96 -5.89 19.14
N GLY A 272 13.11 -6.78 20.13
CA GLY A 272 14.20 -7.76 20.12
C GLY A 272 14.16 -8.67 18.89
N SER A 273 12.97 -9.04 18.42
CA SER A 273 12.80 -9.86 17.21
C SER A 273 13.22 -9.16 15.93
N ASP A 274 13.00 -7.85 15.82
CA ASP A 274 13.47 -7.06 14.69
C ASP A 274 15.00 -6.89 14.68
N ILE A 275 15.59 -6.74 15.86
CA ILE A 275 17.06 -6.68 16.02
C ILE A 275 17.70 -8.03 15.70
N ASP A 276 17.11 -9.13 16.17
CA ASP A 276 17.53 -10.49 15.83
C ASP A 276 17.50 -10.70 14.30
N ARG A 277 16.44 -10.23 13.64
CA ARG A 277 16.33 -10.29 12.16
C ARG A 277 17.44 -9.47 11.49
N CYS A 278 17.78 -8.30 12.02
CA CYS A 278 18.88 -7.47 11.53
C CYS A 278 20.21 -8.22 11.59
N PHE A 279 20.57 -8.84 12.72
CA PHE A 279 21.81 -9.60 12.85
C PHE A 279 21.88 -10.81 11.94
N ARG A 280 20.78 -11.54 11.77
CA ARG A 280 20.69 -12.68 10.84
C ARG A 280 20.91 -12.26 9.39
N ALA A 281 20.27 -11.14 8.98
CA ALA A 281 20.42 -10.62 7.62
C ALA A 281 21.85 -10.24 7.29
N GLU A 282 22.62 -9.75 8.27
CA GLU A 282 24.04 -9.43 8.12
C GLU A 282 25.00 -10.60 8.42
N ARG A 283 24.47 -11.77 8.79
CA ARG A 283 25.24 -12.97 9.18
C ARG A 283 26.25 -12.71 10.31
N ARG A 284 25.95 -11.77 11.22
CA ARG A 284 26.86 -11.34 12.29
C ARG A 284 26.65 -12.07 13.61
N MET A 285 25.45 -12.56 13.86
CA MET A 285 25.07 -13.23 15.11
C MET A 285 23.94 -14.22 14.86
N SER A 286 23.95 -15.36 15.52
CA SER A 286 22.83 -16.30 15.50
C SER A 286 21.71 -15.85 16.42
N SER A 287 20.46 -16.22 16.09
CA SER A 287 19.32 -15.93 16.97
C SER A 287 19.50 -16.51 18.38
N ALA A 288 20.06 -17.71 18.49
CA ALA A 288 20.31 -18.34 19.79
C ALA A 288 21.29 -17.54 20.66
N GLU A 289 22.32 -16.96 20.05
CA GLU A 289 23.29 -16.12 20.74
C GLU A 289 22.67 -14.79 21.18
N PHE A 290 21.92 -14.12 20.28
CA PHE A 290 21.23 -12.89 20.61
C PHE A 290 20.27 -13.08 21.80
N TRP A 291 19.40 -14.07 21.72
CA TRP A 291 18.41 -14.30 22.77
C TRP A 291 19.01 -14.79 24.09
N ARG A 292 20.17 -15.47 24.07
CA ARG A 292 20.94 -15.78 25.28
C ARG A 292 21.42 -14.51 26.00
N ARG A 293 21.82 -13.49 25.26
CA ARG A 293 22.25 -12.20 25.82
C ARG A 293 21.08 -11.37 26.35
N VAL A 294 19.94 -11.37 25.64
CA VAL A 294 18.76 -10.59 25.97
C VAL A 294 17.94 -11.21 27.12
N SER A 295 17.95 -12.54 27.24
CA SER A 295 17.15 -13.26 28.24
C SER A 295 17.33 -12.77 29.68
N PRO A 296 18.56 -12.56 30.20
CA PRO A 296 18.74 -12.01 31.55
C PRO A 296 18.14 -10.61 31.72
N LEU A 297 18.24 -9.75 30.72
CA LEU A 297 17.69 -8.41 30.75
C LEU A 297 16.15 -8.43 30.77
N MET A 298 15.52 -9.31 30.00
CA MET A 298 14.08 -9.53 30.03
C MET A 298 13.59 -10.03 31.39
N GLN A 299 14.36 -10.95 32.00
CA GLN A 299 14.06 -11.44 33.33
C GLN A 299 14.23 -10.37 34.42
N GLU A 300 15.31 -9.60 34.38
CA GLU A 300 15.57 -8.50 35.29
C GLU A 300 14.45 -7.44 35.21
N ARG A 301 14.02 -7.14 33.99
CA ARG A 301 13.02 -6.11 33.72
C ARG A 301 11.58 -6.53 34.06
N PHE A 302 11.19 -7.73 33.69
CA PHE A 302 9.80 -8.21 33.70
C PHE A 302 9.59 -9.43 34.62
N GLY A 303 10.63 -9.90 35.29
CA GLY A 303 10.53 -11.12 36.13
C GLY A 303 10.24 -12.38 35.30
N THR A 304 9.46 -13.28 35.87
CA THR A 304 9.09 -14.57 35.26
C THR A 304 8.44 -14.40 33.90
N ILE A 305 7.55 -13.42 33.74
CA ILE A 305 6.81 -13.20 32.48
C ILE A 305 7.78 -12.85 31.33
N GLY A 306 8.84 -12.07 31.60
CA GLY A 306 9.86 -11.77 30.59
C GLY A 306 10.60 -13.01 30.12
N SER A 307 10.96 -13.91 31.04
CA SER A 307 11.60 -15.18 30.71
C SER A 307 10.69 -16.11 29.91
N LEU A 308 9.39 -16.15 30.22
CA LEU A 308 8.40 -16.95 29.49
C LEU A 308 8.23 -16.43 28.06
N TRP A 309 8.19 -15.12 27.85
CA TRP A 309 8.13 -14.54 26.51
C TRP A 309 9.38 -14.85 25.66
N VAL A 310 10.56 -14.86 26.26
CA VAL A 310 11.79 -15.30 25.55
C VAL A 310 11.67 -16.79 25.16
N LYS A 311 11.13 -17.65 26.02
CA LYS A 311 10.86 -19.06 25.67
C LYS A 311 9.88 -19.19 24.51
N VAL A 312 8.79 -18.38 24.47
CA VAL A 312 7.87 -18.32 23.31
C VAL A 312 8.66 -18.03 22.03
N ARG A 313 9.55 -17.03 22.08
CA ARG A 313 10.38 -16.67 20.92
C ARG A 313 11.32 -17.80 20.51
N LEU A 314 11.98 -18.45 21.46
CA LEU A 314 12.87 -19.58 21.17
C LEU A 314 12.12 -20.77 20.57
N GLY A 315 10.94 -21.11 21.10
CA GLY A 315 10.05 -22.12 20.53
C GLY A 315 9.66 -21.81 19.09
N TYR A 316 9.27 -20.56 18.81
CA TYR A 316 9.00 -20.08 17.45
C TYR A 316 10.22 -20.22 16.52
N LEU A 317 11.42 -19.84 16.97
CA LEU A 317 12.64 -19.93 16.16
C LEU A 317 13.00 -21.40 15.84
N LYS A 318 12.76 -22.31 16.77
CA LYS A 318 12.89 -23.76 16.53
C LYS A 318 11.90 -24.25 15.49
N TRP A 319 10.64 -23.88 15.62
CA TRP A 319 9.61 -24.20 14.61
C TRP A 319 9.97 -23.63 13.22
N ALA A 320 10.32 -22.34 13.14
CA ALA A 320 10.70 -21.68 11.89
C ALA A 320 11.98 -22.29 11.26
N GLY A 321 12.86 -22.84 12.09
CA GLY A 321 14.04 -23.60 11.69
C GLY A 321 13.78 -25.06 11.35
N ASN A 322 12.52 -25.50 11.36
CA ASN A 322 12.11 -26.88 11.09
C ASN A 322 12.52 -27.92 12.16
N ASP A 323 12.92 -27.43 13.36
CA ASP A 323 13.17 -28.28 14.53
C ASP A 323 11.85 -28.44 15.32
N THR A 324 10.93 -29.20 14.76
CA THR A 324 9.56 -29.37 15.30
C THR A 324 9.57 -30.08 16.64
N VAL A 325 10.51 -31.01 16.88
CA VAL A 325 10.60 -31.78 18.14
C VAL A 325 10.97 -30.89 19.32
N GLU A 326 12.00 -30.06 19.20
CA GLU A 326 12.40 -29.15 20.26
C GLU A 326 11.38 -28.01 20.45
N SER A 327 10.74 -27.56 19.34
CA SER A 327 9.66 -26.59 19.40
C SER A 327 8.47 -27.12 20.19
N GLU A 328 8.00 -28.34 19.91
CA GLU A 328 6.91 -29.01 20.63
C GLU A 328 7.20 -29.14 22.13
N LYS A 329 8.42 -29.54 22.48
CA LYS A 329 8.86 -29.62 23.88
C LYS A 329 8.77 -28.28 24.59
N ILE A 330 9.32 -27.22 23.99
CA ILE A 330 9.31 -25.85 24.56
C ILE A 330 7.86 -25.41 24.80
N PHE A 331 6.99 -25.53 23.78
CA PHE A 331 5.61 -25.07 23.91
C PHE A 331 4.76 -25.97 24.84
N SER A 332 5.03 -27.25 24.90
CA SER A 332 4.39 -28.14 25.89
C SER A 332 4.77 -27.78 27.32
N ASP A 333 6.02 -27.46 27.58
CA ASP A 333 6.50 -27.04 28.89
C ASP A 333 5.94 -25.64 29.27
N LEU A 334 5.85 -24.72 28.30
CA LEU A 334 5.16 -23.44 28.48
C LEU A 334 3.71 -23.64 28.84
N LEU A 335 2.97 -24.46 28.08
CA LEU A 335 1.54 -24.72 28.34
C LEU A 335 1.33 -25.28 29.72
N LYS A 336 2.13 -26.28 30.16
CA LYS A 336 2.06 -26.83 31.52
C LYS A 336 2.30 -25.79 32.62
N SER A 337 3.23 -24.86 32.40
CA SER A 337 3.62 -23.87 33.40
C SER A 337 2.72 -22.63 33.45
N THR A 338 1.90 -22.39 32.43
CA THR A 338 1.07 -21.18 32.31
C THR A 338 -0.44 -21.46 32.37
N SER A 339 -0.85 -22.72 32.22
CA SER A 339 -2.26 -23.10 32.14
C SER A 339 -3.08 -22.63 33.34
N GLY A 340 -4.19 -21.94 33.06
CA GLY A 340 -5.14 -21.45 34.06
C GLY A 340 -4.71 -20.17 34.79
N SER A 341 -3.52 -19.63 34.52
CA SER A 341 -3.08 -18.35 35.09
C SER A 341 -3.59 -17.18 34.26
N LYS A 342 -4.32 -16.25 34.89
CA LYS A 342 -4.75 -15.02 34.25
C LYS A 342 -3.57 -14.13 33.83
N GLU A 343 -2.49 -14.15 34.61
CA GLU A 343 -1.27 -13.37 34.37
C GLU A 343 -0.54 -13.84 33.11
N TYR A 344 -0.58 -15.15 32.81
CA TYR A 344 0.16 -15.72 31.68
C TYR A 344 -0.77 -16.14 30.51
N ARG A 345 -2.00 -15.59 30.49
CA ARG A 345 -3.03 -15.95 29.49
C ARG A 345 -2.55 -15.85 28.05
N SER A 346 -1.89 -14.76 27.67
CA SER A 346 -1.39 -14.58 26.30
C SER A 346 -0.23 -15.53 25.97
N ILE A 347 0.57 -15.92 26.96
CA ILE A 347 1.65 -16.92 26.79
C ILE A 347 1.03 -18.32 26.62
N GLU A 348 0.01 -18.67 27.41
CA GLU A 348 -0.75 -19.91 27.26
C GLU A 348 -1.36 -19.99 25.86
N ALA A 349 -1.97 -18.90 25.38
CA ALA A 349 -2.53 -18.78 24.04
C ALA A 349 -1.46 -19.01 22.95
N LYS A 350 -0.32 -18.33 23.03
CA LYS A 350 0.79 -18.54 22.08
C LYS A 350 1.30 -19.98 22.10
N ALA A 351 1.48 -20.57 23.27
CA ALA A 351 1.93 -21.96 23.38
C ALA A 351 0.94 -22.93 22.72
N MET A 352 -0.35 -22.79 23.00
CA MET A 352 -1.41 -23.64 22.40
C MET A 352 -1.50 -23.46 20.88
N TYR A 353 -1.43 -22.23 20.39
CA TYR A 353 -1.42 -21.93 18.95
C TYR A 353 -0.24 -22.61 18.24
N TYR A 354 0.99 -22.44 18.77
CA TYR A 354 2.16 -23.03 18.14
C TYR A 354 2.21 -24.55 18.26
N LEU A 355 1.66 -25.17 19.33
CA LEU A 355 1.48 -26.62 19.36
C LEU A 355 0.57 -27.12 18.23
N GLY A 356 -0.51 -26.38 17.95
CA GLY A 356 -1.36 -26.66 16.79
C GLY A 356 -0.57 -26.56 15.47
N LYS A 357 0.26 -25.53 15.31
CA LYS A 357 1.07 -25.33 14.09
C LYS A 357 2.18 -26.37 13.93
N VAL A 358 2.83 -26.76 15.03
CA VAL A 358 3.85 -27.83 15.02
C VAL A 358 3.22 -29.15 14.60
N ALA A 359 2.04 -29.49 15.15
CA ALA A 359 1.32 -30.71 14.77
C ALA A 359 0.88 -30.70 13.29
N GLU A 360 0.48 -29.52 12.74
CA GLU A 360 0.21 -29.37 11.30
C GLU A 360 1.45 -29.69 10.44
N ASP A 361 2.62 -29.17 10.83
CA ASP A 361 3.88 -29.42 10.10
C ASP A 361 4.36 -30.87 10.20
N GLN A 362 3.99 -31.55 11.29
CA GLN A 362 4.18 -32.99 11.47
C GLN A 362 3.12 -33.84 10.74
N ASN A 363 2.15 -33.18 10.08
CA ASN A 363 0.99 -33.80 9.45
C ASN A 363 0.05 -34.57 10.40
N ASP A 364 0.12 -34.29 11.70
CA ASP A 364 -0.84 -34.81 12.70
C ASP A 364 -2.03 -33.83 12.84
N LEU A 365 -2.94 -33.89 11.87
CA LEU A 365 -4.12 -33.01 11.86
C LEU A 365 -5.09 -33.29 12.99
N VAL A 366 -5.03 -34.47 13.64
CA VAL A 366 -5.88 -34.77 14.80
C VAL A 366 -5.42 -33.99 16.01
N LEU A 367 -4.13 -34.05 16.31
CA LEU A 367 -3.52 -33.30 17.40
C LEU A 367 -3.59 -31.80 17.14
N ALA A 368 -3.31 -31.35 15.89
CA ALA A 368 -3.44 -29.95 15.46
C ALA A 368 -4.83 -29.40 15.76
N ASN A 369 -5.88 -30.10 15.32
CA ASN A 369 -7.27 -29.70 15.53
C ASN A 369 -7.66 -29.68 16.98
N LYS A 370 -7.13 -30.59 17.81
CA LYS A 370 -7.35 -30.57 19.27
C LYS A 370 -6.84 -29.23 19.87
N HIS A 371 -5.60 -28.85 19.60
CA HIS A 371 -5.02 -27.62 20.14
C HIS A 371 -5.70 -26.37 19.58
N LEU A 372 -5.97 -26.35 18.27
CA LEU A 372 -6.61 -25.18 17.62
C LEU A 372 -8.06 -25.01 18.05
N ALA A 373 -8.83 -26.10 18.24
CA ALA A 373 -10.20 -26.01 18.72
C ALA A 373 -10.26 -25.48 20.17
N GLU A 374 -9.35 -25.94 21.02
CA GLU A 374 -9.24 -25.47 22.40
C GLU A 374 -8.83 -23.99 22.42
N TYR A 375 -7.88 -23.58 21.57
CA TYR A 375 -7.47 -22.17 21.39
C TYR A 375 -8.66 -21.29 21.00
N VAL A 376 -9.39 -21.64 19.96
CA VAL A 376 -10.54 -20.86 19.43
C VAL A 376 -11.62 -20.67 20.51
N LEU A 377 -11.80 -21.66 21.37
CA LEU A 377 -12.78 -21.58 22.47
C LEU A 377 -12.31 -20.70 23.63
N LYS A 378 -11.03 -20.79 24.00
CA LYS A 378 -10.48 -20.12 25.19
C LYS A 378 -10.00 -18.70 24.92
N PHE A 379 -9.52 -18.40 23.71
CA PHE A 379 -8.77 -17.18 23.39
C PHE A 379 -9.33 -16.42 22.18
N PRO A 380 -10.65 -16.11 22.12
CA PRO A 380 -11.25 -15.42 20.98
C PRO A 380 -10.79 -13.96 20.79
N GLU A 381 -10.20 -13.36 21.82
CA GLU A 381 -9.70 -12.00 21.86
C GLU A 381 -8.20 -11.86 21.51
N GLU A 382 -7.48 -12.98 21.43
CA GLU A 382 -6.04 -12.97 21.21
C GLU A 382 -5.67 -12.75 19.73
N GLU A 383 -4.50 -12.18 19.50
CA GLU A 383 -4.00 -11.76 18.19
C GLU A 383 -3.98 -12.88 17.13
N ASP A 384 -3.69 -14.13 17.53
CA ASP A 384 -3.61 -15.26 16.60
C ASP A 384 -4.97 -15.94 16.36
N PHE A 385 -6.09 -15.42 16.91
CA PHE A 385 -7.40 -16.02 16.77
C PHE A 385 -7.78 -16.29 15.31
N GLU A 386 -7.66 -15.31 14.44
CA GLU A 386 -7.97 -15.47 13.01
C GLU A 386 -7.18 -16.61 12.38
N PHE A 387 -5.90 -16.72 12.70
CA PHE A 387 -5.03 -17.75 12.11
C PHE A 387 -5.35 -19.15 12.68
N ALA A 388 -5.62 -19.25 13.98
CA ALA A 388 -6.02 -20.51 14.61
C ALA A 388 -7.38 -20.99 14.08
N PHE A 389 -8.34 -20.08 13.98
CA PHE A 389 -9.68 -20.36 13.47
C PHE A 389 -9.64 -20.81 12.00
N ASN A 390 -8.90 -20.08 11.16
CA ASN A 390 -8.75 -20.42 9.75
C ASN A 390 -8.04 -21.78 9.57
N SER A 391 -6.96 -22.04 10.32
CA SER A 391 -6.27 -23.33 10.31
C SER A 391 -7.21 -24.48 10.70
N LEU A 392 -7.97 -24.32 11.77
CA LEU A 392 -8.93 -25.33 12.24
C LEU A 392 -9.96 -25.69 11.17
N VAL A 393 -10.59 -24.69 10.58
CA VAL A 393 -11.61 -24.85 9.53
C VAL A 393 -11.01 -25.53 8.29
N VAL A 394 -9.84 -25.07 7.84
CA VAL A 394 -9.17 -25.64 6.65
C VAL A 394 -8.69 -27.07 6.89
N ASN A 395 -8.21 -27.39 8.08
CA ASN A 395 -7.81 -28.74 8.43
C ASN A 395 -8.99 -29.72 8.41
N PHE A 396 -10.16 -29.30 8.91
CA PHE A 396 -11.37 -30.11 8.79
C PHE A 396 -11.85 -30.26 7.35
N ALA A 397 -11.80 -29.17 6.58
CA ALA A 397 -12.16 -29.18 5.16
C ALA A 397 -11.23 -30.11 4.34
N ALA A 398 -9.91 -30.06 4.58
CA ALA A 398 -8.93 -30.95 3.96
C ALA A 398 -9.19 -32.44 4.25
N GLN A 399 -9.76 -32.76 5.45
CA GLN A 399 -10.18 -34.09 5.82
C GLN A 399 -11.60 -34.43 5.36
N LYS A 400 -12.29 -33.52 4.64
CA LYS A 400 -13.71 -33.64 4.23
C LYS A 400 -14.68 -33.83 5.41
N LYS A 401 -14.28 -33.35 6.60
CA LYS A 401 -15.11 -33.38 7.82
C LYS A 401 -16.00 -32.12 7.85
N TRP A 402 -16.98 -32.09 6.96
CA TRP A 402 -17.78 -30.89 6.72
C TRP A 402 -18.65 -30.45 7.90
N GLN A 403 -19.12 -31.43 8.71
CA GLN A 403 -19.90 -31.09 9.91
C GLN A 403 -19.02 -30.36 10.96
N GLU A 404 -17.77 -30.77 11.08
CA GLU A 404 -16.80 -30.15 11.97
C GLU A 404 -16.35 -28.74 11.44
N VAL A 405 -16.47 -28.49 10.14
CA VAL A 405 -16.31 -27.14 9.54
C VAL A 405 -17.47 -26.23 9.96
N ILE A 406 -18.72 -26.74 9.91
CA ILE A 406 -19.95 -25.97 10.16
C ILE A 406 -19.98 -25.44 11.60
N THR A 407 -19.75 -26.29 12.57
CA THR A 407 -19.95 -25.98 14.00
C THR A 407 -19.19 -24.77 14.51
N PRO A 408 -17.85 -24.64 14.34
CA PRO A 408 -17.11 -23.46 14.80
C PRO A 408 -17.50 -22.19 14.06
N ILE A 409 -17.84 -22.30 12.76
CA ILE A 409 -18.20 -21.13 11.96
C ILE A 409 -19.57 -20.58 12.38
N GLU A 410 -20.59 -21.45 12.54
CA GLU A 410 -21.92 -21.01 12.96
C GLU A 410 -21.89 -20.36 14.36
N ARG A 411 -21.09 -20.91 15.29
CA ARG A 411 -20.85 -20.28 16.60
C ARG A 411 -20.24 -18.89 16.46
N TYR A 412 -19.20 -18.74 15.65
CA TYR A 412 -18.55 -17.45 15.43
C TYR A 412 -19.51 -16.44 14.80
N LEU A 413 -20.24 -16.83 13.76
CA LEU A 413 -21.20 -15.95 13.08
C LEU A 413 -22.35 -15.53 14.01
N ALA A 414 -22.82 -16.42 14.89
CA ALA A 414 -23.83 -16.10 15.90
C ALA A 414 -23.34 -15.02 16.87
N GLN A 415 -22.08 -15.10 17.33
CA GLN A 415 -21.48 -14.05 18.17
C GLN A 415 -21.34 -12.72 17.42
N GLN A 416 -20.91 -12.77 16.16
CA GLN A 416 -20.75 -11.56 15.33
C GLN A 416 -22.08 -10.93 14.94
N SER A 417 -23.20 -11.64 14.97
CA SER A 417 -24.53 -11.07 14.69
C SER A 417 -24.90 -9.95 15.66
N LEU A 418 -24.34 -9.97 16.87
CA LEU A 418 -24.54 -8.96 17.92
C LEU A 418 -23.63 -7.71 17.75
N VAL A 419 -22.67 -7.77 16.84
CA VAL A 419 -21.71 -6.70 16.59
C VAL A 419 -22.15 -5.87 15.39
N HIS A 420 -22.06 -4.53 15.47
CA HIS A 420 -22.36 -3.65 14.35
C HIS A 420 -21.46 -4.00 13.14
N MET A 421 -22.01 -3.97 11.93
CA MET A 421 -21.33 -4.46 10.73
C MET A 421 -19.97 -3.81 10.46
N ASP A 422 -19.80 -2.53 10.75
CA ASP A 422 -18.54 -1.81 10.54
C ASP A 422 -17.42 -2.23 11.51
N ARG A 423 -17.79 -2.86 12.62
CA ARG A 423 -16.86 -3.38 13.64
C ARG A 423 -16.53 -4.86 13.49
N ARG A 424 -17.24 -5.59 12.59
CA ARG A 424 -16.98 -7.02 12.36
C ARG A 424 -15.66 -7.19 11.61
N PRO A 425 -14.78 -8.14 12.03
CA PRO A 425 -13.54 -8.43 11.33
C PRO A 425 -13.81 -8.92 9.89
N VAL A 426 -13.47 -8.11 8.90
CA VAL A 426 -13.78 -8.36 7.47
C VAL A 426 -13.18 -9.67 6.98
N SER A 427 -11.92 -9.95 7.32
CA SER A 427 -11.20 -11.15 6.89
C SER A 427 -11.87 -12.44 7.40
N VAL A 428 -12.13 -12.50 8.70
CA VAL A 428 -12.72 -13.70 9.33
C VAL A 428 -14.17 -13.89 8.90
N MET A 429 -14.94 -12.79 8.76
CA MET A 429 -16.33 -12.88 8.29
C MET A 429 -16.42 -13.41 6.85
N ALA A 430 -15.60 -12.86 5.96
CA ALA A 430 -15.58 -13.30 4.55
C ALA A 430 -15.11 -14.76 4.43
N PHE A 431 -14.07 -15.14 5.17
CA PHE A 431 -13.61 -16.51 5.29
C PHE A 431 -14.75 -17.44 5.79
N SER A 432 -15.41 -17.06 6.86
CA SER A 432 -16.49 -17.84 7.47
C SER A 432 -17.67 -18.09 6.53
N LEU A 433 -18.15 -17.03 5.87
CA LEU A 433 -19.26 -17.15 4.92
C LEU A 433 -18.90 -18.05 3.73
N PHE A 434 -17.68 -17.96 3.24
CA PHE A 434 -17.22 -18.78 2.14
C PHE A 434 -17.16 -20.27 2.52
N TRP A 435 -16.44 -20.61 3.61
CA TRP A 435 -16.24 -22.00 4.01
C TRP A 435 -17.51 -22.66 4.56
N LEU A 436 -18.39 -21.87 5.22
CA LEU A 436 -19.70 -22.36 5.60
C LEU A 436 -20.55 -22.70 4.37
N GLY A 437 -20.57 -21.83 3.37
CA GLY A 437 -21.26 -22.08 2.10
C GLY A 437 -20.76 -23.36 1.43
N ARG A 438 -19.42 -23.54 1.35
CA ARG A 438 -18.82 -24.76 0.82
C ARG A 438 -19.22 -26.00 1.62
N ALA A 439 -19.16 -25.94 2.95
CA ALA A 439 -19.57 -27.05 3.80
C ALA A 439 -21.06 -27.39 3.69
N LYS A 440 -21.94 -26.35 3.59
CA LYS A 440 -23.39 -26.56 3.34
C LYS A 440 -23.64 -27.24 2.00
N LEU A 441 -22.91 -26.84 0.93
CA LEU A 441 -23.02 -27.49 -0.39
C LEU A 441 -22.62 -28.97 -0.30
N GLU A 442 -21.49 -29.27 0.30
CA GLU A 442 -20.95 -30.63 0.42
C GLU A 442 -21.81 -31.52 1.32
N THR A 443 -22.65 -30.95 2.20
CA THR A 443 -23.62 -31.66 3.04
C THR A 443 -25.04 -31.65 2.45
N GLY A 444 -25.22 -31.29 1.19
CA GLY A 444 -26.50 -31.35 0.45
C GLY A 444 -27.43 -30.16 0.65
N HIS A 445 -26.98 -29.09 1.28
CA HIS A 445 -27.79 -27.86 1.54
C HIS A 445 -27.46 -26.75 0.57
N ALA A 446 -27.68 -26.99 -0.74
CA ALA A 446 -27.29 -26.08 -1.81
C ALA A 446 -27.93 -24.68 -1.69
N ASP A 447 -29.22 -24.59 -1.33
CA ASP A 447 -29.89 -23.29 -1.18
C ASP A 447 -29.24 -22.41 -0.09
N MET A 448 -28.84 -23.02 1.03
CA MET A 448 -28.13 -22.33 2.11
C MET A 448 -26.75 -21.87 1.66
N ALA A 449 -26.05 -22.68 0.89
CA ALA A 449 -24.75 -22.30 0.33
C ALA A 449 -24.88 -21.08 -0.57
N MET A 450 -25.87 -21.08 -1.46
CA MET A 450 -26.15 -19.94 -2.36
C MET A 450 -26.48 -18.66 -1.60
N GLU A 451 -27.26 -18.74 -0.53
CA GLU A 451 -27.59 -17.57 0.28
C GLU A 451 -26.35 -16.99 0.98
N LEU A 452 -25.50 -17.87 1.54
CA LEU A 452 -24.24 -17.46 2.15
C LEU A 452 -23.29 -16.78 1.16
N TRP A 453 -23.19 -17.31 -0.07
CA TRP A 453 -22.35 -16.71 -1.11
C TRP A 453 -22.93 -15.41 -1.69
N ARG A 454 -24.26 -15.26 -1.77
CA ARG A 454 -24.91 -13.98 -2.10
C ARG A 454 -24.56 -12.93 -1.07
N ARG A 455 -24.71 -13.28 0.21
CA ARG A 455 -24.31 -12.39 1.29
C ARG A 455 -22.83 -12.04 1.27
N LEU A 456 -21.97 -13.01 1.00
CA LEU A 456 -20.52 -12.82 0.86
C LEU A 456 -20.19 -11.86 -0.29
N ALA A 457 -20.77 -12.09 -1.46
CA ALA A 457 -20.59 -11.25 -2.65
C ALA A 457 -21.11 -9.82 -2.44
N ALA A 458 -22.21 -9.65 -1.70
CA ALA A 458 -22.81 -8.34 -1.43
C ALA A 458 -22.08 -7.54 -0.34
N GLU A 459 -21.78 -8.15 0.81
CA GLU A 459 -21.25 -7.45 1.98
C GLU A 459 -19.71 -7.37 1.99
N TYR A 460 -19.01 -8.31 1.32
CA TYR A 460 -17.56 -8.49 1.38
C TYR A 460 -16.92 -8.53 -0.02
N TYR A 461 -17.56 -7.92 -1.01
CA TYR A 461 -17.16 -7.96 -2.41
C TYR A 461 -15.68 -7.58 -2.64
N SER A 462 -15.12 -6.62 -1.90
CA SER A 462 -13.73 -6.17 -2.06
C SER A 462 -12.68 -7.17 -1.53
N THR A 463 -13.11 -8.29 -0.94
CA THR A 463 -12.22 -9.33 -0.41
C THR A 463 -11.94 -10.43 -1.43
N PHE A 464 -10.92 -11.26 -1.16
CA PHE A 464 -10.66 -12.46 -1.94
C PHE A 464 -11.87 -13.41 -1.94
N TYR A 465 -12.46 -13.66 -0.77
CA TYR A 465 -13.62 -14.54 -0.66
C TYR A 465 -14.88 -13.94 -1.27
N GLY A 466 -15.02 -12.61 -1.27
CA GLY A 466 -16.08 -11.94 -2.02
C GLY A 466 -16.00 -12.21 -3.51
N ALA A 467 -14.79 -12.10 -4.09
CA ALA A 467 -14.55 -12.49 -5.48
C ALA A 467 -14.87 -13.98 -5.74
N MET A 468 -14.49 -14.86 -4.79
CA MET A 468 -14.83 -16.30 -4.86
C MET A 468 -16.34 -16.56 -4.76
N GLY A 469 -17.05 -15.81 -3.92
CA GLY A 469 -18.52 -15.88 -3.81
C GLY A 469 -19.21 -15.51 -5.12
N HIS A 470 -18.80 -14.44 -5.77
CA HIS A 470 -19.28 -14.09 -7.11
C HIS A 470 -19.08 -15.24 -8.11
N TYR A 471 -17.86 -15.78 -8.14
CA TYR A 471 -17.54 -16.90 -9.03
C TYR A 471 -18.42 -18.13 -8.82
N LEU A 472 -18.57 -18.58 -7.55
CA LEU A 472 -19.36 -19.78 -7.25
C LEU A 472 -20.85 -19.61 -7.58
N LEU A 473 -21.37 -18.41 -7.41
CA LEU A 473 -22.75 -18.09 -7.78
C LEU A 473 -22.94 -18.12 -9.32
N GLU A 474 -22.01 -17.62 -10.08
CA GLU A 474 -22.02 -17.67 -11.54
C GLU A 474 -21.97 -19.12 -12.06
N GLN A 475 -21.10 -19.96 -11.46
CA GLN A 475 -20.99 -21.39 -11.83
C GLN A 475 -22.27 -22.18 -11.55
N SER A 476 -22.89 -21.93 -10.40
CA SER A 476 -24.04 -22.73 -9.94
C SER A 476 -25.34 -22.41 -10.67
N SER A 477 -25.44 -21.27 -11.32
CA SER A 477 -26.70 -20.77 -11.86
C SER A 477 -26.79 -20.75 -13.38
N GLY A 478 -25.67 -20.91 -14.08
CA GLY A 478 -25.62 -20.81 -15.53
C GLY A 478 -26.00 -19.44 -16.12
N ASN A 479 -26.36 -18.49 -15.26
CA ASN A 479 -26.70 -17.10 -15.61
C ASN A 479 -25.84 -16.14 -14.78
N SER A 480 -25.41 -15.03 -15.37
CA SER A 480 -24.84 -13.93 -14.63
C SER A 480 -25.92 -13.39 -13.65
N TYR A 481 -25.77 -13.72 -12.37
CA TYR A 481 -26.65 -13.15 -11.35
C TYR A 481 -26.25 -11.70 -11.09
N ALA A 482 -27.22 -10.82 -11.20
CA ALA A 482 -27.18 -9.52 -10.55
C ALA A 482 -27.20 -9.73 -9.02
N ILE A 483 -26.05 -9.97 -8.43
CA ILE A 483 -25.88 -10.24 -6.98
C ILE A 483 -25.51 -8.93 -6.28
N GLU A 484 -26.02 -7.84 -6.77
CA GLU A 484 -25.72 -6.58 -6.12
C GLU A 484 -26.83 -6.21 -5.16
N PRO A 485 -26.49 -5.82 -3.91
CA PRO A 485 -27.46 -5.15 -3.05
C PRO A 485 -28.04 -3.96 -3.80
N ALA A 486 -29.18 -3.47 -3.38
CA ALA A 486 -29.78 -2.26 -3.94
C ALA A 486 -28.79 -1.09 -3.80
N ARG A 487 -27.81 -1.04 -4.71
CA ARG A 487 -26.84 0.04 -4.79
C ARG A 487 -27.51 1.26 -5.40
N THR A 488 -27.06 2.42 -5.01
CA THR A 488 -27.54 3.68 -5.58
C THR A 488 -27.19 3.71 -7.08
N THR A 489 -28.17 4.07 -7.91
CA THR A 489 -27.94 4.42 -9.31
C THR A 489 -27.84 5.94 -9.43
N GLY A 490 -27.03 6.43 -10.36
CA GLY A 490 -26.88 7.85 -10.62
C GLY A 490 -25.80 8.50 -9.77
N PHE A 491 -24.53 8.07 -9.96
CA PHE A 491 -23.40 8.77 -9.40
C PHE A 491 -23.34 10.20 -9.93
N ASP A 492 -23.31 11.16 -9.02
CA ASP A 492 -23.27 12.58 -9.30
C ASP A 492 -22.18 13.24 -8.43
N TYR A 493 -21.04 13.54 -9.04
CA TYR A 493 -19.94 14.21 -8.33
C TYR A 493 -20.29 15.65 -7.94
N GLU A 494 -21.10 16.36 -8.73
CA GLU A 494 -21.52 17.72 -8.43
C GLU A 494 -22.38 17.75 -7.17
N LYS A 495 -23.23 16.73 -6.99
CA LYS A 495 -23.99 16.55 -5.76
C LYS A 495 -23.07 16.34 -4.56
N ILE A 496 -22.07 15.44 -4.65
CA ILE A 496 -21.07 15.23 -3.61
C ILE A 496 -20.33 16.55 -3.34
N GLU A 497 -19.85 17.25 -4.39
CA GLU A 497 -19.19 18.54 -4.23
C GLU A 497 -20.07 19.57 -3.54
N SER A 498 -21.40 19.57 -3.81
CA SER A 498 -22.33 20.53 -3.22
C SER A 498 -22.42 20.46 -1.69
N THR A 499 -22.15 19.29 -1.09
CA THR A 499 -22.18 19.06 0.37
C THR A 499 -20.86 19.49 1.05
N LEU A 500 -19.78 19.62 0.30
CA LEU A 500 -18.46 19.95 0.85
C LEU A 500 -18.44 21.36 1.49
N SER A 501 -17.62 21.55 2.50
CA SER A 501 -17.32 22.86 3.05
C SER A 501 -16.75 23.81 1.97
N LYS A 502 -16.86 25.12 2.19
CA LYS A 502 -16.35 26.13 1.23
C LYS A 502 -14.89 25.89 0.85
N GLN A 503 -14.06 25.54 1.82
CA GLN A 503 -12.62 25.26 1.61
C GLN A 503 -12.43 23.97 0.81
N ASN A 504 -13.08 22.87 1.18
CA ASN A 504 -13.00 21.59 0.47
C ASN A 504 -13.53 21.72 -0.98
N LYS A 505 -14.59 22.48 -1.19
CA LYS A 505 -15.13 22.78 -2.53
C LYS A 505 -14.15 23.52 -3.41
N LEU A 506 -13.43 24.50 -2.86
CA LEU A 506 -12.37 25.21 -3.59
C LEU A 506 -11.21 24.26 -3.96
N ALA A 507 -10.73 23.49 -3.00
CA ALA A 507 -9.65 22.51 -3.23
C ALA A 507 -10.06 21.45 -4.28
N SER A 508 -11.30 20.95 -4.21
CA SER A 508 -11.87 20.05 -5.22
C SER A 508 -11.82 20.65 -6.63
N ARG A 509 -12.33 21.86 -6.79
CA ARG A 509 -12.38 22.57 -8.10
C ARG A 509 -11.00 22.86 -8.65
N LEU A 510 -10.05 23.27 -7.81
CA LEU A 510 -8.66 23.47 -8.21
C LEU A 510 -8.02 22.15 -8.66
N SER A 511 -8.23 21.06 -7.89
CA SER A 511 -7.74 19.74 -8.27
C SER A 511 -8.29 19.31 -9.65
N ILE A 512 -9.60 19.45 -9.87
CA ILE A 512 -10.25 19.13 -11.16
C ILE A 512 -9.69 20.00 -12.29
N SER A 513 -9.45 21.29 -12.04
CA SER A 513 -8.87 22.19 -13.05
C SER A 513 -7.48 21.73 -13.46
N PHE A 514 -6.63 21.35 -12.50
CA PHE A 514 -5.30 20.80 -12.78
C PHE A 514 -5.35 19.43 -13.47
N LEU A 515 -6.31 18.55 -13.12
CA LEU A 515 -6.53 17.29 -13.83
C LEU A 515 -6.79 17.54 -15.33
N ARG A 516 -7.69 18.47 -15.65
CA ARG A 516 -8.02 18.82 -17.05
C ARG A 516 -6.82 19.31 -17.84
N LEU A 517 -5.83 19.90 -17.17
CA LEU A 517 -4.57 20.33 -17.78
C LEU A 517 -3.51 19.22 -17.85
N GLY A 518 -3.73 18.07 -17.22
CA GLY A 518 -2.76 16.98 -17.10
C GLY A 518 -1.67 17.23 -16.05
N LEU A 519 -1.86 18.21 -15.17
CA LEU A 519 -0.93 18.64 -14.13
C LEU A 519 -1.16 17.82 -12.86
N MET A 520 -0.82 16.52 -12.90
CA MET A 520 -1.19 15.53 -11.90
C MET A 520 -0.64 15.81 -10.49
N GLN A 521 0.57 16.39 -10.36
CA GLN A 521 1.13 16.73 -9.05
C GLN A 521 0.39 17.89 -8.40
N HIS A 522 0.05 18.91 -9.17
CA HIS A 522 -0.75 20.02 -8.68
C HIS A 522 -2.16 19.58 -8.31
N ALA A 523 -2.77 18.74 -9.14
CA ALA A 523 -4.07 18.15 -8.85
C ALA A 523 -4.06 17.34 -7.55
N ARG A 524 -3.04 16.51 -7.34
CA ARG A 524 -2.84 15.75 -6.11
C ARG A 524 -2.67 16.65 -4.90
N CYS A 525 -1.83 17.69 -5.05
CA CYS A 525 -1.56 18.63 -3.99
C CYS A 525 -2.85 19.27 -3.47
N GLU A 526 -3.73 19.70 -4.36
CA GLU A 526 -5.03 20.26 -3.99
C GLU A 526 -6.02 19.17 -3.47
N ALA A 527 -5.97 17.96 -4.02
CA ALA A 527 -6.77 16.84 -3.51
C ALA A 527 -6.41 16.49 -2.04
N ASP A 528 -5.16 16.66 -1.63
CA ASP A 528 -4.72 16.46 -0.25
C ASP A 528 -5.29 17.51 0.71
N GLU A 529 -5.76 18.64 0.19
CA GLU A 529 -6.43 19.70 0.96
C GLU A 529 -7.92 19.45 1.19
N VAL A 530 -8.51 18.48 0.50
CA VAL A 530 -9.90 18.03 0.74
C VAL A 530 -9.88 17.10 1.96
N VAL A 531 -10.30 17.60 3.12
CA VAL A 531 -10.10 16.90 4.39
C VAL A 531 -11.37 16.80 5.22
N ALA A 532 -11.60 15.62 5.81
CA ALA A 532 -12.66 15.36 6.75
C ALA A 532 -12.50 16.21 8.03
N GLY A 533 -13.59 16.75 8.53
CA GLY A 533 -13.61 17.62 9.72
C GLY A 533 -14.92 18.38 9.90
N SER A 534 -15.92 18.09 9.08
CA SER A 534 -17.26 18.71 9.12
C SER A 534 -18.36 17.65 9.11
N THR A 535 -19.62 18.10 9.16
CA THR A 535 -20.84 17.29 9.21
C THR A 535 -21.00 16.29 8.04
N ASP A 536 -20.28 16.48 6.92
CA ASP A 536 -20.38 15.66 5.69
C ASP A 536 -19.10 14.85 5.44
N GLU A 537 -18.65 14.12 6.46
CA GLU A 537 -17.39 13.37 6.46
C GLU A 537 -17.32 12.35 5.31
N HIS A 538 -18.41 11.63 5.03
CA HIS A 538 -18.41 10.57 4.02
C HIS A 538 -18.26 11.13 2.59
N ASP A 539 -19.00 12.19 2.25
CA ASP A 539 -18.88 12.83 0.94
C ASP A 539 -17.52 13.46 0.73
N THR A 540 -16.91 14.01 1.79
CA THR A 540 -15.53 14.51 1.76
C THR A 540 -14.53 13.38 1.47
N LEU A 541 -14.67 12.22 2.12
CA LEU A 541 -13.82 11.05 1.86
C LEU A 541 -14.01 10.50 0.43
N LEU A 542 -15.24 10.48 -0.08
CA LEU A 542 -15.55 10.07 -1.45
C LEU A 542 -14.92 11.01 -2.47
N ALA A 543 -15.13 12.33 -2.31
CA ALA A 543 -14.54 13.33 -3.19
C ALA A 543 -13.01 13.21 -3.22
N ARG A 544 -12.39 13.12 -2.04
CA ARG A 544 -10.94 12.95 -1.93
C ARG A 544 -10.45 11.66 -2.58
N THR A 545 -11.13 10.53 -2.38
CA THR A 545 -10.79 9.26 -3.03
C THR A 545 -10.74 9.41 -4.54
N MET A 546 -11.74 10.05 -5.14
CA MET A 546 -11.84 10.22 -6.59
C MET A 546 -10.76 11.16 -7.13
N LEU A 547 -10.51 12.28 -6.46
CA LEU A 547 -9.48 13.24 -6.86
C LEU A 547 -8.07 12.64 -6.77
N LEU A 548 -7.78 11.91 -5.70
CA LEU A 548 -6.51 11.20 -5.54
C LEU A 548 -6.33 10.09 -6.58
N HIS A 549 -7.40 9.35 -6.88
CA HIS A 549 -7.37 8.36 -7.96
C HIS A 549 -7.07 9.01 -9.32
N ALA A 550 -7.81 10.06 -9.67
CA ALA A 550 -7.64 10.77 -10.95
C ALA A 550 -6.26 11.42 -11.09
N SER A 551 -5.65 11.88 -9.98
CA SER A 551 -4.29 12.43 -9.97
C SER A 551 -3.18 11.37 -9.96
N GLY A 552 -3.50 10.07 -10.01
CA GLY A 552 -2.54 8.99 -10.02
C GLY A 552 -1.97 8.64 -8.62
N SER A 553 -2.58 9.15 -7.55
CA SER A 553 -2.22 8.85 -6.16
C SER A 553 -2.98 7.64 -5.62
N TRP A 554 -2.88 6.52 -6.33
CA TRP A 554 -3.75 5.36 -6.11
C TRP A 554 -3.62 4.73 -4.72
N LEU A 555 -2.40 4.66 -4.16
CA LEU A 555 -2.21 4.13 -2.81
C LEU A 555 -2.96 4.99 -1.77
N ASP A 556 -2.89 6.31 -1.90
CA ASP A 556 -3.59 7.20 -0.99
C ASP A 556 -5.12 7.15 -1.21
N ALA A 557 -5.56 7.08 -2.47
CA ALA A 557 -6.97 6.86 -2.80
C ALA A 557 -7.52 5.58 -2.17
N ILE A 558 -6.78 4.46 -2.25
CA ILE A 558 -7.17 3.18 -1.65
C ILE A 558 -7.25 3.31 -0.12
N LYS A 559 -6.27 3.95 0.53
CA LYS A 559 -6.30 4.16 1.99
C LYS A 559 -7.49 5.00 2.44
N ILE A 560 -7.80 6.08 1.71
CA ILE A 560 -8.97 6.91 2.01
C ILE A 560 -10.26 6.12 1.80
N TYR A 561 -10.38 5.38 0.69
CA TYR A 561 -11.52 4.51 0.46
C TYR A 561 -11.70 3.47 1.58
N ASP A 562 -10.64 2.84 2.05
CA ASP A 562 -10.69 1.85 3.13
C ASP A 562 -11.10 2.46 4.47
N SER A 563 -10.90 3.78 4.67
CA SER A 563 -11.36 4.49 5.87
C SER A 563 -12.86 4.83 5.85
N ILE A 564 -13.53 4.77 4.68
CA ILE A 564 -14.98 4.95 4.58
C ILE A 564 -15.68 3.75 5.25
N PRO A 565 -16.66 3.97 6.15
CA PRO A 565 -17.40 2.88 6.77
C PRO A 565 -17.99 1.91 5.74
N ARG A 566 -17.94 0.61 6.03
CA ARG A 566 -18.43 -0.43 5.11
C ARG A 566 -19.91 -0.28 4.80
N SER A 567 -20.72 0.13 5.78
CA SER A 567 -22.12 0.46 5.59
C SER A 567 -22.37 1.50 4.49
N VAL A 568 -21.48 2.51 4.39
CA VAL A 568 -21.50 3.51 3.33
C VAL A 568 -21.00 2.94 2.02
N ARG A 569 -19.85 2.22 2.05
CA ARG A 569 -19.26 1.63 0.84
C ARG A 569 -20.19 0.67 0.13
N ASN A 570 -20.95 -0.13 0.87
CA ASN A 570 -21.92 -1.07 0.31
C ASN A 570 -23.10 -0.39 -0.41
N GLY A 571 -23.35 0.89 -0.13
CA GLY A 571 -24.35 1.70 -0.83
C GLY A 571 -23.82 2.48 -2.04
N LEU A 572 -22.52 2.42 -2.33
CA LEU A 572 -21.92 3.15 -3.46
C LEU A 572 -22.41 2.61 -4.81
N PRO A 573 -22.39 3.43 -5.87
CA PRO A 573 -22.75 2.99 -7.21
C PRO A 573 -21.93 1.81 -7.70
N ILE A 574 -22.54 0.98 -8.55
CA ILE A 574 -21.88 -0.15 -9.20
C ILE A 574 -20.65 0.33 -9.96
N GLY A 575 -19.53 -0.34 -9.74
CA GLY A 575 -18.26 -0.01 -10.39
C GLY A 575 -17.43 1.05 -9.68
N PHE A 576 -17.88 1.61 -8.56
CA PHE A 576 -17.07 2.53 -7.77
C PHE A 576 -15.73 1.90 -7.36
N GLU A 577 -15.71 0.58 -7.13
CA GLU A 577 -14.50 -0.18 -6.83
C GLU A 577 -13.43 -0.11 -7.93
N ARG A 578 -13.79 0.30 -9.15
CA ARG A 578 -12.82 0.49 -10.24
C ARG A 578 -11.71 1.49 -9.85
N VAL A 579 -12.01 2.45 -8.95
CA VAL A 579 -11.00 3.35 -8.40
C VAL A 579 -9.89 2.62 -7.61
N LEU A 580 -10.17 1.39 -7.14
CA LEU A 580 -9.20 0.54 -6.46
C LEU A 580 -8.30 -0.25 -7.43
N PHE A 581 -8.64 -0.31 -8.71
CA PHE A 581 -7.98 -1.13 -9.73
C PHE A 581 -7.52 -0.27 -10.92
N PRO A 582 -6.58 0.69 -10.70
CA PRO A 582 -6.08 1.55 -11.78
C PRO A 582 -5.28 0.74 -12.80
N ARG A 583 -5.28 1.20 -14.07
CA ARG A 583 -4.39 0.75 -15.13
C ARG A 583 -3.44 1.86 -15.52
N LYS A 584 -2.14 1.66 -15.32
CA LYS A 584 -1.09 2.53 -15.81
C LYS A 584 -0.13 1.73 -16.69
N TYR A 585 0.42 2.37 -17.70
CA TYR A 585 1.28 1.70 -18.70
C TYR A 585 0.55 0.63 -19.53
N ASP A 586 -0.73 0.86 -19.85
CA ASP A 586 -1.62 -0.13 -20.48
C ASP A 586 -1.01 -0.68 -21.78
N ASP A 587 -0.52 0.19 -22.67
CA ASP A 587 0.10 -0.22 -23.93
C ASP A 587 1.39 -1.03 -23.71
N LEU A 588 2.25 -0.59 -22.79
CA LEU A 588 3.49 -1.29 -22.46
C LEU A 588 3.22 -2.70 -21.93
N VAL A 589 2.29 -2.81 -20.97
CA VAL A 589 1.92 -4.09 -20.37
C VAL A 589 1.31 -5.02 -21.42
N LYS A 590 0.37 -4.54 -22.24
CA LYS A 590 -0.27 -5.31 -23.30
C LYS A 590 0.75 -5.83 -24.34
N ILE A 591 1.66 -4.95 -24.78
CA ILE A 591 2.69 -5.33 -25.76
C ILE A 591 3.61 -6.41 -25.19
N ARG A 592 4.10 -6.24 -23.94
CA ARG A 592 5.02 -7.20 -23.33
C ARG A 592 4.34 -8.52 -22.97
N ALA A 593 3.12 -8.48 -22.46
CA ALA A 593 2.33 -9.65 -22.12
C ALA A 593 1.93 -10.47 -23.36
N ALA A 594 1.47 -9.79 -24.43
CA ALA A 594 1.06 -10.47 -25.67
C ALA A 594 2.18 -11.29 -26.32
N LYS A 595 3.43 -10.79 -26.28
CA LYS A 595 4.61 -11.51 -26.84
C LYS A 595 4.89 -12.84 -26.15
N LEU A 596 4.44 -13.02 -24.91
CA LEU A 596 4.66 -14.23 -24.12
C LEU A 596 3.37 -15.03 -23.88
N GLY A 597 2.23 -14.57 -24.43
CA GLY A 597 0.93 -15.18 -24.20
C GLY A 597 0.43 -15.04 -22.74
N VAL A 598 0.92 -14.05 -22.00
CA VAL A 598 0.46 -13.75 -20.64
C VAL A 598 -0.76 -12.83 -20.70
N ASP A 599 -1.77 -13.08 -19.87
CA ASP A 599 -2.91 -12.18 -19.73
C ASP A 599 -2.47 -10.84 -19.12
N PRO A 600 -2.70 -9.70 -19.81
CA PRO A 600 -2.34 -8.39 -19.28
C PRO A 600 -2.99 -8.07 -17.93
N ASP A 601 -4.21 -8.55 -17.68
CA ASP A 601 -4.92 -8.32 -16.42
C ASP A 601 -4.23 -9.01 -15.24
N PHE A 602 -3.57 -10.13 -15.47
CA PHE A 602 -2.77 -10.80 -14.45
C PHE A 602 -1.50 -9.99 -14.11
N VAL A 603 -0.89 -9.38 -15.13
CA VAL A 603 0.24 -8.46 -14.93
C VAL A 603 -0.20 -7.23 -14.12
N PHE A 604 -1.33 -6.61 -14.47
CA PHE A 604 -1.89 -5.50 -13.69
C PHE A 604 -2.20 -5.89 -12.25
N ALA A 605 -2.76 -7.08 -12.03
CA ALA A 605 -3.06 -7.60 -10.70
C ALA A 605 -1.81 -7.72 -9.83
N LEU A 606 -0.71 -8.19 -10.42
CA LEU A 606 0.59 -8.31 -9.76
C LEU A 606 1.20 -6.93 -9.50
N MET A 607 1.28 -6.04 -10.50
CA MET A 607 1.81 -4.68 -10.34
C MET A 607 1.07 -3.88 -9.26
N ARG A 608 -0.25 -4.05 -9.18
CA ARG A 608 -1.06 -3.45 -8.12
C ARG A 608 -0.65 -3.96 -6.74
N GLN A 609 -0.38 -5.25 -6.60
CA GLN A 609 0.04 -5.84 -5.32
C GLN A 609 1.46 -5.44 -4.94
N GLU A 610 2.37 -5.38 -5.90
CA GLU A 610 3.79 -5.11 -5.66
C GLU A 610 4.09 -3.65 -5.32
N SER A 611 3.49 -2.72 -6.04
CA SER A 611 3.86 -1.30 -5.93
C SER A 611 2.70 -0.31 -5.95
N VAL A 612 1.47 -0.76 -6.19
CA VAL A 612 0.35 0.11 -6.57
C VAL A 612 0.78 1.09 -7.67
N PHE A 613 1.51 0.58 -8.67
CA PHE A 613 2.06 1.32 -9.82
C PHE A 613 3.06 2.45 -9.47
N ALA A 614 3.70 2.40 -8.30
CA ALA A 614 4.74 3.34 -7.92
C ALA A 614 6.08 2.95 -8.55
N GLU A 615 6.57 3.77 -9.49
CA GLU A 615 7.86 3.55 -10.20
C GLU A 615 9.06 3.50 -9.24
N ASN A 616 9.02 4.33 -8.21
CA ASN A 616 10.09 4.48 -7.23
C ASN A 616 9.95 3.56 -6.02
N ALA A 617 9.03 2.57 -6.06
CA ALA A 617 8.86 1.64 -4.96
C ALA A 617 10.16 0.89 -4.67
N LEU A 618 10.51 0.82 -3.38
CA LEU A 618 11.69 0.13 -2.87
C LEU A 618 11.30 -0.64 -1.62
N SER A 619 11.43 -1.96 -1.65
CA SER A 619 11.17 -2.79 -0.49
C SER A 619 12.31 -2.74 0.53
N PRO A 620 12.09 -3.11 1.80
CA PRO A 620 13.14 -3.19 2.81
C PRO A 620 14.28 -4.15 2.43
N VAL A 621 13.99 -5.15 1.58
CA VAL A 621 14.99 -6.15 1.12
C VAL A 621 15.64 -5.77 -0.22
N GLY A 622 15.26 -4.64 -0.82
CA GLY A 622 15.90 -4.11 -2.03
C GLY A 622 15.20 -4.46 -3.35
N ALA A 623 13.96 -4.97 -3.32
CA ALA A 623 13.15 -5.12 -4.53
C ALA A 623 12.69 -3.75 -5.03
N MET A 624 12.68 -3.53 -6.36
CA MET A 624 12.50 -2.20 -6.96
C MET A 624 11.44 -2.16 -8.07
N GLY A 625 10.78 -1.03 -8.16
CA GLY A 625 9.94 -0.62 -9.29
C GLY A 625 8.56 -1.27 -9.31
N LEU A 626 7.89 -1.19 -10.44
CA LEU A 626 6.48 -1.56 -10.64
C LEU A 626 6.15 -3.00 -10.26
N MET A 627 7.04 -3.95 -10.60
CA MET A 627 6.89 -5.39 -10.35
C MET A 627 7.84 -5.89 -9.26
N GLN A 628 8.45 -4.98 -8.46
CA GLN A 628 9.32 -5.28 -7.30
C GLN A 628 10.39 -6.34 -7.59
N LEU A 629 11.17 -6.12 -8.64
CA LEU A 629 12.25 -7.04 -9.00
C LEU A 629 13.48 -6.85 -8.10
N MET A 630 14.02 -7.97 -7.61
CA MET A 630 15.36 -7.98 -7.03
C MET A 630 16.42 -7.75 -8.13
N PRO A 631 17.47 -6.96 -7.87
CA PRO A 631 18.54 -6.76 -8.87
C PRO A 631 19.19 -8.05 -9.38
N SER A 632 19.28 -9.08 -8.53
CA SER A 632 19.76 -10.41 -8.92
C SER A 632 18.80 -11.10 -9.90
N THR A 633 17.49 -11.04 -9.63
CA THR A 633 16.46 -11.59 -10.51
C THR A 633 16.46 -10.88 -11.85
N ALA A 634 16.53 -9.54 -11.86
CA ALA A 634 16.58 -8.77 -13.09
C ALA A 634 17.76 -9.16 -14.01
N ARG A 635 18.97 -9.33 -13.43
CA ARG A 635 20.14 -9.81 -14.18
C ARG A 635 19.97 -11.23 -14.72
N LEU A 636 19.39 -12.12 -13.92
CA LEU A 636 19.08 -13.48 -14.36
C LEU A 636 18.10 -13.48 -15.54
N GLU A 637 17.02 -12.71 -15.45
CA GLU A 637 16.01 -12.63 -16.50
C GLU A 637 16.58 -12.01 -17.78
N LEU A 638 17.40 -10.96 -17.68
CA LEU A 638 18.07 -10.36 -18.85
C LEU A 638 18.89 -11.40 -19.62
N GLY A 639 19.60 -12.30 -18.92
CA GLY A 639 20.36 -13.39 -19.56
C GLY A 639 19.51 -14.42 -20.28
N LYS A 640 18.22 -14.55 -19.91
CA LYS A 640 17.27 -15.55 -20.43
C LYS A 640 16.27 -15.00 -21.46
N LEU A 641 16.29 -13.70 -21.75
CA LEU A 641 15.39 -13.12 -22.73
C LEU A 641 15.65 -13.73 -24.14
N SER A 642 14.60 -14.09 -24.86
CA SER A 642 14.70 -14.53 -26.26
C SER A 642 14.85 -13.36 -27.22
N SER A 643 15.38 -13.61 -28.45
CA SER A 643 15.45 -12.62 -29.52
C SER A 643 14.08 -12.17 -30.00
N ASP A 644 13.05 -13.03 -29.85
CA ASP A 644 11.67 -12.73 -30.23
C ASP A 644 10.98 -11.79 -29.25
N TYR A 645 11.40 -11.85 -27.98
CA TYR A 645 10.86 -10.98 -26.94
C TYR A 645 11.45 -9.57 -27.01
N ILE A 646 12.79 -9.46 -27.14
CA ILE A 646 13.52 -8.20 -27.37
C ILE A 646 14.62 -8.42 -28.41
N ASN A 647 14.86 -7.41 -29.26
CA ASN A 647 15.94 -7.49 -30.21
C ASN A 647 17.33 -7.30 -29.59
N ALA A 648 18.39 -7.59 -30.36
CA ALA A 648 19.77 -7.52 -29.89
C ALA A 648 20.17 -6.10 -29.39
N ALA A 649 19.69 -5.03 -30.08
CA ALA A 649 19.97 -3.66 -29.70
C ALA A 649 19.31 -3.30 -28.34
N GLN A 650 18.04 -3.67 -28.17
CA GLN A 650 17.33 -3.50 -26.89
C GLN A 650 18.01 -4.27 -25.75
N ARG A 651 18.48 -5.48 -26.01
CA ARG A 651 19.21 -6.29 -25.03
C ARG A 651 20.53 -5.62 -24.62
N ALA A 652 21.29 -5.08 -25.57
CA ALA A 652 22.54 -4.39 -25.31
C ALA A 652 22.30 -3.12 -24.47
N GLU A 653 21.27 -2.33 -24.81
CA GLU A 653 20.84 -1.13 -24.05
C GLU A 653 20.45 -1.50 -22.61
N LEU A 654 19.61 -2.53 -22.44
CA LEU A 654 19.21 -3.04 -21.12
C LEU A 654 20.41 -3.51 -20.28
N SER A 655 21.35 -4.23 -20.91
CA SER A 655 22.56 -4.72 -20.21
C SER A 655 23.42 -3.57 -19.69
N GLN A 656 23.63 -2.55 -20.52
CA GLN A 656 24.39 -1.36 -20.13
C GLN A 656 23.67 -0.58 -19.03
N THR A 657 22.35 -0.41 -19.14
CA THR A 657 21.55 0.37 -18.20
C THR A 657 21.43 -0.33 -16.84
N LEU A 658 21.28 -1.66 -16.80
CA LEU A 658 21.20 -2.46 -15.57
C LEU A 658 22.51 -2.56 -14.78
N ALA A 659 23.64 -2.07 -15.31
CA ALA A 659 24.83 -1.84 -14.52
C ALA A 659 24.54 -0.87 -13.34
N ASN A 660 23.60 0.06 -13.54
CA ASN A 660 23.02 0.87 -12.47
C ASN A 660 21.70 0.26 -11.98
N GLN A 661 21.66 -0.17 -10.71
CA GLN A 661 20.47 -0.77 -10.11
C GLN A 661 19.25 0.17 -10.12
N SER A 662 19.43 1.49 -10.10
CA SER A 662 18.34 2.46 -10.15
C SER A 662 17.55 2.40 -11.46
N ALA A 663 18.09 1.77 -12.50
CA ALA A 663 17.39 1.51 -13.77
C ALA A 663 16.13 0.65 -13.61
N LEU A 664 16.05 -0.15 -12.55
CA LEU A 664 14.82 -0.91 -12.24
C LEU A 664 13.62 -0.02 -11.84
N ARG A 665 13.81 1.29 -11.69
CA ARG A 665 12.72 2.26 -11.52
C ARG A 665 12.13 2.71 -12.85
N ASP A 666 12.83 2.44 -13.97
CA ASP A 666 12.29 2.71 -15.29
C ASP A 666 11.16 1.72 -15.61
N PRO A 667 9.96 2.22 -15.99
CA PRO A 667 8.80 1.37 -16.26
C PRO A 667 9.03 0.36 -17.37
N GLU A 668 9.69 0.75 -18.46
CA GLU A 668 9.92 -0.13 -19.61
C GLU A 668 10.85 -1.30 -19.24
N ILE A 669 11.92 -1.01 -18.51
CA ILE A 669 12.87 -2.01 -18.03
C ILE A 669 12.19 -2.96 -17.04
N ASN A 670 11.51 -2.39 -16.06
CA ASN A 670 10.90 -3.15 -14.98
C ASN A 670 9.80 -4.08 -15.48
N VAL A 671 8.88 -3.56 -16.32
CA VAL A 671 7.79 -4.35 -16.90
C VAL A 671 8.33 -5.42 -17.88
N THR A 672 9.31 -5.08 -18.72
CA THR A 672 9.92 -6.05 -19.64
C THR A 672 10.49 -7.26 -18.89
N LEU A 673 11.30 -7.03 -17.87
CA LEU A 673 11.93 -8.11 -17.09
C LEU A 673 10.93 -8.80 -16.16
N GLY A 674 10.00 -8.06 -15.57
CA GLY A 674 9.01 -8.59 -14.63
C GLY A 674 7.99 -9.49 -15.30
N VAL A 675 7.48 -9.12 -16.47
CA VAL A 675 6.56 -9.96 -17.26
C VAL A 675 7.25 -11.24 -17.71
N HIS A 676 8.52 -11.16 -18.14
CA HIS A 676 9.31 -12.34 -18.48
C HIS A 676 9.53 -13.26 -17.26
N HIS A 677 9.84 -12.71 -16.10
CA HIS A 677 9.98 -13.47 -14.87
C HIS A 677 8.70 -14.20 -14.49
N LEU A 678 7.56 -13.49 -14.52
CA LEU A 678 6.25 -14.06 -14.24
C LEU A 678 5.91 -15.18 -15.22
N TRP A 679 6.09 -14.94 -16.54
CA TRP A 679 5.91 -15.95 -17.58
C TRP A 679 6.75 -17.19 -17.33
N ARG A 680 8.04 -17.06 -17.01
CA ARG A 680 8.94 -18.18 -16.74
C ARG A 680 8.47 -19.00 -15.54
N LEU A 681 8.00 -18.36 -14.47
CA LEU A 681 7.42 -19.08 -13.34
C LEU A 681 6.15 -19.82 -13.73
N MET A 682 5.28 -19.21 -14.55
CA MET A 682 4.10 -19.88 -15.07
C MET A 682 4.45 -21.10 -15.94
N GLN A 683 5.49 -21.01 -16.78
CA GLN A 683 5.99 -22.15 -17.56
C GLN A 683 6.53 -23.28 -16.66
N THR A 684 7.24 -22.90 -15.59
CA THR A 684 7.84 -23.87 -14.66
C THR A 684 6.78 -24.61 -13.85
N TYR A 685 5.83 -23.88 -13.26
CA TYR A 685 4.89 -24.45 -12.29
C TYR A 685 3.55 -24.88 -12.90
N ARG A 686 3.23 -24.46 -14.10
CA ARG A 686 1.95 -24.74 -14.79
C ARG A 686 0.70 -24.41 -13.97
N SER A 687 0.85 -23.52 -12.97
CA SER A 687 -0.22 -23.09 -12.06
C SER A 687 0.02 -21.65 -11.61
N PRO A 688 -0.97 -20.75 -11.73
CA PRO A 688 -0.88 -19.38 -11.22
C PRO A 688 -0.59 -19.34 -9.73
N VAL A 689 -1.19 -20.23 -8.95
CA VAL A 689 -1.01 -20.28 -7.49
C VAL A 689 0.45 -20.57 -7.12
N PHE A 690 1.04 -21.58 -7.75
CA PHE A 690 2.44 -21.93 -7.48
C PHE A 690 3.41 -20.90 -8.06
N ALA A 691 3.11 -20.32 -9.23
CA ALA A 691 3.90 -19.25 -9.82
C ALA A 691 3.93 -18.00 -8.92
N LEU A 692 2.78 -17.57 -8.39
CA LEU A 692 2.69 -16.45 -7.45
C LEU A 692 3.39 -16.77 -6.11
N THR A 693 3.25 -18.02 -5.63
CA THR A 693 3.96 -18.48 -4.42
C THR A 693 5.47 -18.37 -4.62
N ALA A 694 5.98 -18.83 -5.77
CA ALA A 694 7.39 -18.75 -6.12
C ALA A 694 7.88 -17.31 -6.38
N TYR A 695 7.03 -16.45 -6.93
CA TYR A 695 7.35 -15.05 -7.13
C TYR A 695 7.64 -14.34 -5.80
N ASN A 696 6.81 -14.58 -4.78
CA ASN A 696 6.95 -13.94 -3.47
C ASN A 696 7.94 -14.66 -2.53
N ALA A 697 7.81 -15.98 -2.36
CA ALA A 697 8.64 -16.75 -1.41
C ALA A 697 9.88 -17.37 -2.02
N GLY A 698 9.96 -17.41 -3.34
CA GLY A 698 11.03 -18.09 -4.08
C GLY A 698 10.73 -19.57 -4.38
N PRO A 699 11.49 -20.20 -5.30
CA PRO A 699 11.29 -21.58 -5.75
C PRO A 699 11.38 -22.61 -4.61
N ALA A 700 12.45 -22.57 -3.81
CA ALA A 700 12.70 -23.61 -2.81
C ALA A 700 11.61 -23.76 -1.73
N PRO A 701 11.08 -22.68 -1.11
CA PRO A 701 9.90 -22.79 -0.24
C PRO A 701 8.67 -23.34 -0.98
N THR A 702 8.44 -22.91 -2.21
CA THR A 702 7.27 -23.36 -3.00
C THR A 702 7.31 -24.86 -3.25
N GLU A 703 8.42 -25.41 -3.70
CA GLU A 703 8.61 -26.85 -3.93
C GLU A 703 8.46 -27.67 -2.63
N LYS A 704 9.00 -27.14 -1.51
CA LYS A 704 8.82 -27.73 -0.19
C LYS A 704 7.33 -27.83 0.18
N TRP A 705 6.59 -26.72 -0.01
CA TRP A 705 5.17 -26.68 0.35
C TRP A 705 4.30 -27.52 -0.58
N GLN A 706 4.60 -27.59 -1.87
CA GLN A 706 3.89 -28.49 -2.79
C GLN A 706 3.96 -29.96 -2.32
N LYS A 707 5.14 -30.39 -1.87
CA LYS A 707 5.34 -31.74 -1.35
C LYS A 707 4.66 -31.98 0.02
N ALA A 708 4.74 -30.98 0.91
CA ALA A 708 4.23 -31.12 2.28
C ALA A 708 2.69 -31.02 2.35
N ILE A 709 2.06 -30.16 1.54
CA ILE A 709 0.62 -29.92 1.59
C ILE A 709 -0.16 -30.94 0.78
N ALA A 710 0.42 -31.49 -0.29
CA ALA A 710 -0.09 -32.59 -1.12
C ALA A 710 -1.62 -32.61 -1.30
N THR A 711 -2.19 -31.58 -1.96
CA THR A 711 -3.63 -31.45 -2.22
C THR A 711 -3.88 -31.04 -3.66
N ASP A 712 -4.95 -31.55 -4.25
CA ASP A 712 -5.44 -31.14 -5.58
C ASP A 712 -6.31 -29.86 -5.50
N ASP A 713 -6.78 -29.49 -4.31
CA ASP A 713 -7.55 -28.29 -4.08
C ASP A 713 -6.61 -27.09 -3.85
N TRP A 714 -6.45 -26.27 -4.89
CA TRP A 714 -5.59 -25.09 -4.86
C TRP A 714 -5.97 -24.09 -3.75
N LEU A 715 -7.24 -24.03 -3.35
CA LEU A 715 -7.70 -23.16 -2.27
C LEU A 715 -7.20 -23.64 -0.91
N THR A 716 -7.31 -24.94 -0.67
CA THR A 716 -6.72 -25.61 0.52
C THR A 716 -5.19 -25.40 0.54
N PHE A 717 -4.53 -25.50 -0.62
CA PHE A 717 -3.09 -25.21 -0.70
C PHE A 717 -2.79 -23.79 -0.26
N ILE A 718 -3.48 -22.77 -0.82
CA ILE A 718 -3.28 -21.37 -0.45
C ILE A 718 -3.43 -21.16 1.05
N GLU A 719 -4.52 -21.70 1.63
CA GLU A 719 -4.79 -21.52 3.06
C GLU A 719 -3.74 -22.17 3.97
N ARG A 720 -3.10 -23.23 3.51
CA ARG A 720 -2.05 -23.95 4.23
C ARG A 720 -0.63 -23.45 3.95
N ILE A 721 -0.43 -22.44 3.09
CA ILE A 721 0.88 -21.82 2.92
C ILE A 721 1.35 -21.29 4.29
N PRO A 722 2.53 -21.73 4.81
CA PRO A 722 2.97 -21.39 6.16
C PRO A 722 3.27 -19.89 6.33
N TYR A 723 3.82 -19.24 5.29
CA TYR A 723 4.15 -17.80 5.35
C TYR A 723 2.89 -16.95 5.19
N LYS A 724 2.53 -16.23 6.26
CA LYS A 724 1.35 -15.34 6.29
C LYS A 724 1.36 -14.33 5.13
N GLU A 725 2.54 -13.76 4.87
CA GLU A 725 2.74 -12.79 3.78
C GLU A 725 2.44 -13.42 2.42
N THR A 726 3.04 -14.56 2.12
CA THR A 726 2.87 -15.26 0.82
C THR A 726 1.42 -15.72 0.62
N ARG A 727 0.79 -16.25 1.67
CA ARG A 727 -0.63 -16.63 1.64
C ARG A 727 -1.54 -15.44 1.31
N ALA A 728 -1.32 -14.30 1.97
CA ALA A 728 -2.06 -13.06 1.68
C ALA A 728 -1.76 -12.54 0.26
N TYR A 729 -0.51 -12.59 -0.16
CA TYR A 729 -0.04 -12.16 -1.48
C TYR A 729 -0.77 -12.89 -2.62
N VAL A 730 -0.82 -14.22 -2.56
CA VAL A 730 -1.51 -15.03 -3.58
C VAL A 730 -3.00 -14.69 -3.62
N LYS A 731 -3.68 -14.63 -2.46
CA LYS A 731 -5.10 -14.25 -2.38
C LYS A 731 -5.36 -12.87 -2.96
N LEU A 732 -4.52 -11.89 -2.64
CA LEU A 732 -4.71 -10.51 -3.08
C LEU A 732 -4.51 -10.36 -4.59
N ILE A 733 -3.56 -11.07 -5.20
CA ILE A 733 -3.37 -11.02 -6.65
C ILE A 733 -4.51 -11.71 -7.38
N LEU A 734 -4.97 -12.88 -6.92
CA LEU A 734 -6.12 -13.56 -7.52
C LEU A 734 -7.39 -12.72 -7.41
N ARG A 735 -7.62 -12.06 -6.27
CA ARG A 735 -8.70 -11.06 -6.12
C ARG A 735 -8.54 -9.91 -7.11
N ASN A 736 -7.35 -9.33 -7.21
CA ASN A 736 -7.09 -8.21 -8.12
C ASN A 736 -7.34 -8.64 -9.57
N TYR A 737 -6.89 -9.84 -9.95
CA TYR A 737 -7.08 -10.38 -11.29
C TYR A 737 -8.57 -10.54 -11.61
N PHE A 738 -9.37 -11.11 -10.69
CA PHE A 738 -10.81 -11.18 -10.83
C PHE A 738 -11.43 -9.81 -11.13
N TYR A 739 -11.07 -8.77 -10.35
CA TYR A 739 -11.63 -7.44 -10.55
C TYR A 739 -11.12 -6.73 -11.80
N TYR A 740 -9.86 -6.93 -12.21
CA TYR A 740 -9.39 -6.42 -13.50
C TYR A 740 -10.17 -7.04 -14.66
N LYS A 741 -10.40 -8.36 -14.65
CA LYS A 741 -11.25 -9.03 -15.63
C LYS A 741 -12.67 -8.46 -15.63
N ARG A 742 -13.28 -8.29 -14.44
CA ARG A 742 -14.64 -7.80 -14.28
C ARG A 742 -14.80 -6.37 -14.83
N TRP A 743 -13.90 -5.47 -14.49
CA TRP A 743 -14.09 -4.04 -14.78
C TRP A 743 -13.56 -3.57 -16.13
N TYR A 744 -12.61 -4.29 -16.75
CA TYR A 744 -11.93 -3.78 -17.95
C TYR A 744 -12.16 -4.60 -19.22
N ASN A 745 -12.52 -5.85 -19.15
CA ASN A 745 -12.71 -6.67 -20.33
C ASN A 745 -14.17 -6.75 -20.82
N HIS A 746 -15.09 -6.18 -20.04
CA HIS A 746 -16.51 -6.24 -20.35
C HIS A 746 -17.18 -4.90 -20.06
N PRO A 747 -17.07 -3.94 -21.01
CA PRO A 747 -17.76 -2.65 -20.87
C PRO A 747 -19.28 -2.79 -20.72
N ASP A 748 -19.85 -3.92 -21.10
CA ASP A 748 -21.28 -4.21 -21.03
C ASP A 748 -21.66 -5.07 -19.81
N GLY A 749 -20.73 -5.41 -18.93
CA GLY A 749 -21.02 -6.16 -17.69
C GLY A 749 -21.56 -7.59 -17.87
N LYS A 750 -21.53 -8.16 -19.07
CA LYS A 750 -22.32 -9.35 -19.44
C LYS A 750 -21.57 -10.68 -19.47
N ARG A 751 -20.33 -10.80 -19.02
CA ARG A 751 -19.61 -12.08 -19.13
C ARG A 751 -19.38 -12.75 -17.80
N GLN A 752 -19.63 -14.05 -17.80
CA GLN A 752 -19.22 -14.98 -16.75
C GLN A 752 -17.69 -15.05 -16.72
N ILE A 753 -17.12 -14.83 -15.54
CA ILE A 753 -15.71 -15.02 -15.28
C ILE A 753 -15.55 -16.43 -14.69
N HIS A 754 -15.20 -17.41 -15.52
CA HIS A 754 -14.88 -18.74 -15.01
C HIS A 754 -13.51 -18.74 -14.36
N ILE A 755 -13.41 -19.08 -13.07
CA ILE A 755 -12.09 -19.16 -12.39
C ILE A 755 -11.23 -20.27 -13.00
N ASP A 756 -11.80 -21.37 -13.46
CA ASP A 756 -11.03 -22.36 -14.19
C ASP A 756 -10.47 -21.76 -15.47
N SER A 757 -11.26 -20.98 -16.24
CA SER A 757 -10.76 -20.20 -17.36
C SER A 757 -9.87 -19.03 -16.93
N VAL A 758 -10.03 -18.49 -15.72
CA VAL A 758 -9.15 -17.52 -15.12
C VAL A 758 -7.80 -18.16 -14.77
N MET A 759 -7.84 -19.38 -14.20
CA MET A 759 -6.61 -20.11 -13.87
C MET A 759 -5.93 -20.68 -15.12
N ASP A 760 -6.69 -21.14 -16.12
CA ASP A 760 -6.18 -21.66 -17.37
C ASP A 760 -5.80 -20.56 -18.38
N GLY A 761 -6.47 -19.40 -18.34
CA GLY A 761 -6.28 -18.29 -19.26
C GLY A 761 -5.19 -17.30 -18.88
N VAL A 762 -4.54 -17.46 -17.71
CA VAL A 762 -3.46 -16.55 -17.26
C VAL A 762 -2.26 -16.60 -18.21
N VAL A 763 -1.94 -17.78 -18.74
CA VAL A 763 -0.93 -17.97 -19.78
C VAL A 763 -1.49 -18.92 -20.85
N ASP A 764 -1.58 -18.44 -22.07
CA ASP A 764 -1.87 -19.30 -23.23
C ASP A 764 -0.60 -20.07 -23.61
N LEU A 765 -0.47 -21.27 -23.08
CA LEU A 765 0.71 -22.11 -23.27
C LEU A 765 0.88 -22.54 -24.73
N ALA A 766 -0.18 -22.53 -25.53
CA ALA A 766 -0.10 -22.83 -26.97
C ALA A 766 0.51 -21.66 -27.77
N LYS A 767 0.34 -20.43 -27.30
CA LYS A 767 0.92 -19.21 -27.88
C LYS A 767 2.24 -18.78 -27.26
N SER A 768 2.60 -19.35 -26.11
CA SER A 768 3.83 -19.00 -25.43
C SER A 768 5.04 -19.63 -26.13
N PRO A 769 6.13 -18.89 -26.35
CA PRO A 769 7.36 -19.47 -26.86
C PRO A 769 7.90 -20.53 -25.88
N PRO A 770 8.59 -21.59 -26.37
CA PRO A 770 9.21 -22.57 -25.48
C PRO A 770 10.30 -21.90 -24.63
N LEU A 771 10.52 -22.45 -23.42
CA LEU A 771 11.68 -22.05 -22.62
C LEU A 771 12.94 -22.35 -23.44
N ALA A 772 13.84 -21.35 -23.53
CA ALA A 772 15.16 -21.60 -24.08
C ALA A 772 15.84 -22.71 -23.25
N GLU A 773 16.17 -23.84 -23.89
CA GLU A 773 16.95 -24.90 -23.25
C GLU A 773 18.28 -24.31 -22.80
N ASN A 774 18.63 -24.51 -21.54
CA ASN A 774 19.94 -24.15 -21.02
C ASN A 774 20.98 -25.05 -21.68
N ASN A 775 21.68 -24.57 -22.72
CA ASN A 775 22.97 -25.11 -23.14
C ASN A 775 24.06 -24.52 -22.28
#